data_7cde25a4073ffd0eb7c7035e18563a35
#
_entry.id   7cde25a4073ffd0eb7c7035e18563a35
#
_cell.length_a   1.000
_cell.length_b   1.000
_cell.length_c   1.000
_cell.angle_alpha   90.00
_cell.angle_beta   90.00
_cell.angle_gamma   90.00
#
_symmetry.space_group_name_H-M   'P 1'
#
loop_
_entity.id
_entity.type
_entity.pdbx_description
1 polymer ?
#
loop_
_entity_poly.entity_id
_entity_poly.type
_entity_poly.pdbx_seq_one_letter_code
_entity_poly.pdbx_strand_id
1 'polypeptide(L)'
;MNIDQVSQQLVAAVKKEATPLTIQEWSQRFNCNSSDDYPEFIKLVAQLQRNGDIEILDNGGLVSKKSDKRYQGSFSLNQKGFGFVSIEGFDDDIFIPRGETGGAMNGDQVAVQLTKRSRGEQKDEGTITEVLERALSRVTGEFVPYNDKLKAESGYIGGIRIQNKGEEMMTCFVLSDGLHPVEGEIVIAEIAEYPSLDQPLQMTGRVIQTIGHKDAPGVDILAILNMFDIPHEFPEEVLDEAEEVPEQIDPGETQKRDDYRSLLTITIDGADAKDLDDAISLRKLGNGHLELGVHIADVSYYVTAGSAIDKEAWKRGTSVYLTDRVVPMLPQRLSNGICSLQANQDRLTMSCMMEIDPKSVKVINYHIGPSIIQSDYRMVYDDVNKLLEGKDKQLSEKYAELLPMLNDMAALHQSLSDKRHHRGAIDFDTPEAEIIVDKEGHPLDIVVRERGTAERMIESFMLAANETVAHEFTKRHLPFIYRIHESPDDERMKTFIEFAQTLGVHVKKTDGKVSPKDLQNTLEEAAGESYAPVVQVMALRSMQQAKYDLQPIGHYGLAAKDYTHFTSPIRRYPDLLAHRLIRYYLTHKPNPAKKDELSQNIEVTADQASKTERRSVDAERETESLKKTEFMVDKVGEEFDGIISSVTKFGIFVQLANTVEGLVHISNLDDDYYNYVDKHMILVGEHTGNIYRIGDPVRVKLVKADTDSRQIDFEIINPEKKTKKTNSQPKKTDHKGNNIQGHKKHSKKAKKNKHKKKHKKQKNKKNFVIRKAK
;
A
#
# COMPACT_ATOMS: atom_id res chain seq x y z
N MET A 1 -7.63 -60.77 6.37
CA MET A 1 -7.62 -59.50 5.61
C MET A 1 -6.20 -58.93 5.54
N ASN A 2 -5.67 -58.58 4.36
CA ASN A 2 -4.40 -57.82 4.29
C ASN A 2 -4.70 -56.34 4.44
N ILE A 3 -4.55 -55.80 5.66
CA ILE A 3 -4.99 -54.47 6.09
C ILE A 3 -4.34 -53.37 5.24
N ASP A 4 -3.04 -53.43 4.93
CA ASP A 4 -2.33 -52.41 4.18
C ASP A 4 -2.80 -52.29 2.73
N GLN A 5 -3.06 -53.46 2.09
CA GLN A 5 -3.55 -53.50 0.72
C GLN A 5 -4.99 -53.01 0.61
N VAL A 6 -5.85 -53.41 1.56
CA VAL A 6 -7.24 -52.96 1.63
C VAL A 6 -7.32 -51.46 1.93
N SER A 7 -6.44 -50.92 2.78
CA SER A 7 -6.33 -49.51 3.10
C SER A 7 -6.12 -48.64 1.85
N GLN A 8 -5.07 -48.94 1.07
CA GLN A 8 -4.74 -48.19 -0.15
C GLN A 8 -5.86 -48.29 -1.21
N GLN A 9 -6.42 -49.51 -1.37
CA GLN A 9 -7.49 -49.73 -2.34
C GLN A 9 -8.81 -49.03 -1.94
N LEU A 10 -9.13 -48.99 -0.64
CA LEU A 10 -10.32 -48.32 -0.13
C LEU A 10 -10.24 -46.82 -0.34
N VAL A 11 -9.12 -46.18 0.01
CA VAL A 11 -8.92 -44.72 -0.22
C VAL A 11 -9.03 -44.40 -1.72
N ALA A 12 -8.40 -45.19 -2.59
CA ALA A 12 -8.47 -45.00 -4.04
C ALA A 12 -9.88 -45.25 -4.62
N ALA A 13 -10.64 -46.17 -4.03
CA ALA A 13 -12.01 -46.48 -4.46
C ALA A 13 -12.98 -45.40 -4.01
N VAL A 14 -12.92 -44.94 -2.75
CA VAL A 14 -13.72 -43.84 -2.20
C VAL A 14 -13.51 -42.54 -3.00
N LYS A 15 -12.28 -42.30 -3.45
CA LYS A 15 -11.92 -41.16 -4.28
C LYS A 15 -12.57 -41.16 -5.67
N LYS A 16 -12.80 -42.36 -6.24
CA LYS A 16 -13.39 -42.54 -7.59
C LYS A 16 -14.91 -42.64 -7.58
N GLU A 17 -15.52 -42.88 -6.43
CA GLU A 17 -16.95 -43.12 -6.33
C GLU A 17 -17.73 -41.81 -6.38
N ALA A 18 -18.67 -41.69 -7.31
CA ALA A 18 -19.48 -40.49 -7.51
C ALA A 18 -20.56 -40.28 -6.43
N THR A 19 -21.03 -41.39 -5.83
CA THR A 19 -22.03 -41.37 -4.77
C THR A 19 -21.44 -41.97 -3.48
N PRO A 20 -21.49 -41.27 -2.34
CA PRO A 20 -20.94 -41.81 -1.09
C PRO A 20 -21.61 -43.13 -0.68
N LEU A 21 -20.87 -44.21 -0.64
CA LEU A 21 -21.32 -45.49 -0.13
C LEU A 21 -21.07 -45.60 1.38
N THR A 22 -21.95 -46.28 2.10
CA THR A 22 -21.82 -46.52 3.55
C THR A 22 -20.70 -47.48 3.89
N ILE A 23 -20.25 -47.49 5.15
CA ILE A 23 -19.23 -48.43 5.64
C ILE A 23 -19.63 -49.87 5.34
N GLN A 24 -20.94 -50.18 5.47
CA GLN A 24 -21.47 -51.51 5.22
C GLN A 24 -21.39 -51.87 3.74
N GLU A 25 -21.75 -51.01 2.82
CA GLU A 25 -21.64 -51.20 1.38
C GLU A 25 -20.16 -51.36 0.93
N TRP A 26 -19.26 -50.55 1.50
CA TRP A 26 -17.84 -50.70 1.24
C TRP A 26 -17.28 -52.02 1.77
N SER A 27 -17.71 -52.47 2.97
CA SER A 27 -17.28 -53.78 3.51
C SER A 27 -17.71 -54.96 2.63
N GLN A 28 -18.92 -54.88 2.04
CA GLN A 28 -19.41 -55.87 1.08
C GLN A 28 -18.59 -55.86 -0.21
N ARG A 29 -18.29 -54.66 -0.73
CA ARG A 29 -17.50 -54.49 -1.97
C ARG A 29 -16.06 -55.02 -1.85
N PHE A 30 -15.49 -54.93 -0.67
CA PHE A 30 -14.16 -55.45 -0.33
C PHE A 30 -14.16 -56.87 0.25
N ASN A 31 -15.35 -57.56 0.26
CA ASN A 31 -15.51 -58.88 0.85
C ASN A 31 -15.06 -58.99 2.34
N CYS A 32 -15.22 -57.87 3.08
CA CYS A 32 -14.86 -57.75 4.49
C CYS A 32 -16.10 -57.76 5.41
N ASN A 33 -17.13 -58.54 5.08
CA ASN A 33 -18.42 -58.60 5.75
C ASN A 33 -18.63 -59.83 6.60
N SER A 34 -17.59 -60.69 6.81
CA SER A 34 -17.63 -61.82 7.74
C SER A 34 -17.60 -61.34 9.20
N SER A 35 -18.02 -62.23 10.15
CA SER A 35 -18.02 -61.93 11.59
C SER A 35 -16.63 -61.51 12.12
N ASP A 36 -15.57 -61.98 11.48
CA ASP A 36 -14.19 -61.74 11.93
C ASP A 36 -13.52 -60.56 11.19
N ASP A 37 -13.87 -60.35 9.92
CA ASP A 37 -13.25 -59.29 9.09
C ASP A 37 -13.95 -57.91 9.23
N TYR A 38 -15.26 -57.88 9.48
CA TYR A 38 -16.02 -56.63 9.57
C TYR A 38 -15.56 -55.71 10.72
N PRO A 39 -15.28 -56.19 11.94
CA PRO A 39 -14.72 -55.36 13.00
C PRO A 39 -13.34 -54.78 12.65
N GLU A 40 -12.49 -55.54 11.95
CA GLU A 40 -11.19 -55.06 11.50
C GLU A 40 -11.32 -53.99 10.39
N PHE A 41 -12.30 -54.18 9.49
CA PHE A 41 -12.62 -53.15 8.47
C PHE A 41 -13.12 -51.84 9.10
N ILE A 42 -13.96 -51.90 10.15
CA ILE A 42 -14.39 -50.69 10.89
C ILE A 42 -13.19 -49.99 11.56
N LYS A 43 -12.26 -50.74 12.14
CA LYS A 43 -11.04 -50.17 12.74
C LYS A 43 -10.18 -49.48 11.68
N LEU A 44 -10.05 -50.10 10.52
CA LEU A 44 -9.34 -49.53 9.38
C LEU A 44 -10.00 -48.20 8.91
N VAL A 45 -11.31 -48.16 8.73
CA VAL A 45 -12.06 -46.96 8.37
C VAL A 45 -11.87 -45.86 9.43
N ALA A 46 -11.94 -46.21 10.73
CA ALA A 46 -11.71 -45.26 11.82
C ALA A 46 -10.25 -44.79 11.89
N GLN A 47 -9.29 -45.58 11.46
CA GLN A 47 -7.89 -45.19 11.34
C GLN A 47 -7.69 -44.22 10.15
N LEU A 48 -8.26 -44.52 8.98
CA LEU A 48 -8.22 -43.69 7.80
C LEU A 48 -8.92 -42.33 8.05
N GLN A 49 -10.02 -42.32 8.82
CA GLN A 49 -10.67 -41.08 9.24
C GLN A 49 -9.77 -40.25 10.17
N ARG A 50 -9.10 -40.87 11.14
CA ARG A 50 -8.13 -40.20 12.03
C ARG A 50 -6.94 -39.67 11.29
N ASN A 51 -6.46 -40.39 10.29
CA ASN A 51 -5.37 -39.97 9.43
C ASN A 51 -5.78 -38.87 8.44
N GLY A 52 -7.09 -38.56 8.31
CA GLY A 52 -7.60 -37.57 7.39
C GLY A 52 -7.67 -38.02 5.92
N ASP A 53 -7.59 -39.31 5.63
CA ASP A 53 -7.69 -39.86 4.28
C ASP A 53 -9.15 -39.94 3.78
N ILE A 54 -10.07 -40.22 4.70
CA ILE A 54 -11.52 -40.28 4.43
C ILE A 54 -12.33 -39.52 5.50
N GLU A 55 -13.55 -39.15 5.16
CA GLU A 55 -14.55 -38.56 6.08
C GLU A 55 -15.84 -39.40 6.05
N ILE A 56 -16.45 -39.56 7.21
CA ILE A 56 -17.75 -40.23 7.36
C ILE A 56 -18.81 -39.15 7.46
N LEU A 57 -19.75 -39.11 6.51
CA LEU A 57 -20.89 -38.20 6.47
C LEU A 57 -21.94 -38.60 7.52
N ASP A 58 -22.87 -37.71 7.86
CA ASP A 58 -23.96 -37.97 8.83
C ASP A 58 -24.86 -39.13 8.41
N ASN A 59 -24.94 -39.47 7.13
CA ASN A 59 -25.66 -40.62 6.59
C ASN A 59 -24.84 -41.92 6.59
N GLY A 60 -23.61 -41.91 7.14
CA GLY A 60 -22.68 -43.04 7.18
C GLY A 60 -21.90 -43.29 5.90
N GLY A 61 -22.04 -42.46 4.88
CA GLY A 61 -21.30 -42.53 3.62
C GLY A 61 -19.84 -42.11 3.77
N LEU A 62 -18.91 -42.82 3.09
CA LEU A 62 -17.50 -42.47 3.05
C LEU A 62 -17.21 -41.55 1.87
N VAL A 63 -16.47 -40.44 2.13
CA VAL A 63 -15.95 -39.55 1.10
C VAL A 63 -14.45 -39.34 1.28
N SER A 64 -13.74 -39.09 0.20
CA SER A 64 -12.32 -38.75 0.28
C SER A 64 -12.15 -37.34 0.84
N LYS A 65 -11.31 -37.21 1.86
CA LYS A 65 -11.02 -35.91 2.47
C LYS A 65 -9.92 -35.12 1.74
N LYS A 66 -9.05 -35.80 1.00
CA LYS A 66 -8.04 -35.14 0.15
C LYS A 66 -8.69 -34.72 -1.15
N SER A 67 -8.98 -33.43 -1.28
CA SER A 67 -9.35 -32.81 -2.56
C SER A 67 -8.12 -32.82 -3.45
N ASP A 68 -8.16 -33.49 -4.61
CA ASP A 68 -7.11 -33.37 -5.64
C ASP A 68 -7.25 -32.06 -6.43
N LYS A 69 -8.15 -31.18 -6.05
CA LYS A 69 -8.27 -29.87 -6.66
C LYS A 69 -7.08 -29.03 -6.27
N ARG A 70 -6.28 -28.70 -7.26
CA ARG A 70 -5.26 -27.65 -7.17
C ARG A 70 -5.92 -26.34 -7.48
N TYR A 71 -5.59 -25.34 -6.69
CA TYR A 71 -6.03 -23.96 -6.87
C TYR A 71 -4.81 -23.12 -7.24
N GLN A 72 -5.02 -22.05 -7.97
CA GLN A 72 -3.95 -21.11 -8.32
C GLN A 72 -4.21 -19.79 -7.60
N GLY A 73 -3.14 -19.18 -7.08
CA GLY A 73 -3.24 -17.93 -6.37
C GLY A 73 -1.88 -17.29 -6.11
N SER A 74 -1.90 -16.09 -5.60
CA SER A 74 -0.71 -15.33 -5.23
C SER A 74 -0.28 -15.66 -3.80
N PHE A 75 0.98 -15.99 -3.61
CA PHE A 75 1.56 -16.34 -2.31
C PHE A 75 2.10 -15.11 -1.59
N SER A 76 1.84 -15.03 -0.30
CA SER A 76 2.38 -14.02 0.61
C SER A 76 3.13 -14.70 1.75
N LEU A 77 4.42 -14.40 1.90
CA LEU A 77 5.29 -14.97 2.93
C LEU A 77 5.28 -14.11 4.19
N ASN A 78 5.19 -14.76 5.36
CA ASN A 78 5.30 -14.11 6.66
C ASN A 78 6.71 -14.25 7.22
N GLN A 79 7.20 -13.24 7.94
CA GLN A 79 8.52 -13.24 8.60
C GLN A 79 8.78 -14.44 9.54
N LYS A 80 7.75 -15.17 9.96
CA LYS A 80 7.88 -16.40 10.74
C LYS A 80 8.05 -17.66 9.90
N GLY A 81 8.07 -17.53 8.55
CA GLY A 81 8.31 -18.62 7.61
C GLY A 81 7.06 -19.46 7.27
N PHE A 82 5.86 -19.01 7.63
CA PHE A 82 4.58 -19.47 7.08
C PHE A 82 4.02 -18.44 6.09
N GLY A 83 3.01 -18.79 5.32
CA GLY A 83 2.43 -17.84 4.37
C GLY A 83 0.95 -18.04 4.15
N PHE A 84 0.41 -17.28 3.19
CA PHE A 84 -0.98 -17.31 2.77
C PHE A 84 -1.05 -17.31 1.25
N VAL A 85 -2.03 -18.01 0.69
CA VAL A 85 -2.33 -17.95 -0.75
C VAL A 85 -3.69 -17.32 -0.94
N SER A 86 -3.70 -16.18 -1.62
CA SER A 86 -4.92 -15.49 -2.03
C SER A 86 -5.38 -16.04 -3.37
N ILE A 87 -6.63 -16.54 -3.44
CA ILE A 87 -7.23 -17.14 -4.63
C ILE A 87 -8.43 -16.31 -5.05
N GLU A 88 -8.51 -15.97 -6.32
CA GLU A 88 -9.65 -15.26 -6.86
C GLU A 88 -10.96 -16.08 -6.69
N GLY A 89 -11.98 -15.46 -6.08
CA GLY A 89 -13.26 -16.09 -5.78
C GLY A 89 -13.30 -16.93 -4.49
N PHE A 90 -12.27 -16.84 -3.65
CA PHE A 90 -12.27 -17.36 -2.28
C PHE A 90 -12.40 -16.20 -1.30
N ASP A 91 -13.26 -16.37 -0.27
CA ASP A 91 -13.49 -15.33 0.75
C ASP A 91 -12.30 -15.17 1.70
N ASP A 92 -11.56 -16.25 1.95
CA ASP A 92 -10.42 -16.28 2.86
C ASP A 92 -9.15 -16.83 2.19
N ASP A 93 -7.99 -16.26 2.57
CA ASP A 93 -6.69 -16.76 2.17
C ASP A 93 -6.42 -18.15 2.76
N ILE A 94 -5.81 -19.03 1.97
CA ILE A 94 -5.37 -20.35 2.43
C ILE A 94 -4.08 -20.21 3.23
N PHE A 95 -4.09 -20.71 4.48
CA PHE A 95 -2.91 -20.73 5.32
C PHE A 95 -1.93 -21.82 4.86
N ILE A 96 -0.65 -21.45 4.68
CA ILE A 96 0.44 -22.35 4.31
C ILE A 96 1.41 -22.49 5.50
N PRO A 97 1.48 -23.65 6.14
CA PRO A 97 2.38 -23.86 7.27
C PRO A 97 3.85 -23.73 6.90
N ARG A 98 4.68 -23.46 7.90
CA ARG A 98 6.13 -23.47 7.75
C ARG A 98 6.61 -24.86 7.29
N GLY A 99 7.38 -24.89 6.20
CA GLY A 99 7.85 -26.16 5.57
C GLY A 99 6.95 -26.66 4.45
N GLU A 100 5.74 -26.08 4.26
CA GLU A 100 4.81 -26.42 3.18
C GLU A 100 4.79 -25.33 2.07
N THR A 101 5.71 -24.36 2.14
CA THR A 101 5.79 -23.21 1.21
C THR A 101 6.39 -23.58 -0.16
N GLY A 102 6.94 -24.79 -0.32
CA GLY A 102 7.46 -25.26 -1.61
C GLY A 102 8.59 -24.43 -2.20
N GLY A 103 9.28 -23.59 -1.39
CA GLY A 103 10.26 -22.61 -1.88
C GLY A 103 9.66 -21.42 -2.59
N ALA A 104 8.35 -21.15 -2.41
CA ALA A 104 7.71 -19.96 -2.93
C ALA A 104 8.19 -18.72 -2.19
N MET A 105 8.32 -17.63 -2.94
CA MET A 105 8.68 -16.28 -2.49
C MET A 105 7.45 -15.37 -2.50
N ASN A 106 7.58 -14.23 -1.87
CA ASN A 106 6.48 -13.27 -1.79
C ASN A 106 6.04 -12.79 -3.18
N GLY A 107 4.74 -12.84 -3.46
CA GLY A 107 4.18 -12.46 -4.76
C GLY A 107 4.15 -13.57 -5.81
N ASP A 108 4.82 -14.71 -5.60
CA ASP A 108 4.81 -15.83 -6.56
C ASP A 108 3.40 -16.31 -6.86
N GLN A 109 3.12 -16.62 -8.13
CA GLN A 109 1.93 -17.37 -8.51
C GLN A 109 2.17 -18.86 -8.28
N VAL A 110 1.31 -19.47 -7.47
CA VAL A 110 1.52 -20.83 -6.99
C VAL A 110 0.30 -21.72 -7.23
N ALA A 111 0.57 -23.01 -7.39
CA ALA A 111 -0.45 -24.04 -7.28
C ALA A 111 -0.49 -24.59 -5.84
N VAL A 112 -1.66 -24.47 -5.18
CA VAL A 112 -1.88 -24.93 -3.82
C VAL A 112 -2.86 -26.08 -3.77
N GLN A 113 -2.58 -27.08 -2.97
CA GLN A 113 -3.46 -28.19 -2.65
C GLN A 113 -3.96 -28.03 -1.20
N LEU A 114 -5.28 -28.07 -1.01
CA LEU A 114 -5.87 -28.03 0.34
C LEU A 114 -5.55 -29.32 1.09
N THR A 115 -4.94 -29.17 2.26
CA THR A 115 -4.63 -30.29 3.18
C THR A 115 -5.69 -30.42 4.25
N LYS A 116 -6.33 -29.31 4.66
CA LYS A 116 -7.35 -29.28 5.69
C LYS A 116 -8.38 -28.20 5.40
N ARG A 117 -9.66 -28.56 5.41
CA ARG A 117 -10.76 -27.59 5.35
C ARG A 117 -11.18 -27.15 6.73
N SER A 118 -11.41 -25.89 6.86
CA SER A 118 -11.88 -25.25 8.09
C SER A 118 -13.24 -25.76 8.54
N ARG A 119 -13.45 -25.85 9.88
CA ARG A 119 -14.75 -25.90 10.52
C ARG A 119 -14.83 -24.76 11.53
N GLY A 120 -15.62 -23.72 11.21
CA GLY A 120 -15.75 -22.54 12.06
C GLY A 120 -14.71 -21.44 11.78
N GLU A 121 -14.18 -20.77 12.79
CA GLU A 121 -13.27 -19.62 12.69
C GLU A 121 -11.82 -19.94 12.25
N GLN A 122 -11.49 -21.21 11.91
CA GLN A 122 -10.14 -21.58 11.45
C GLN A 122 -10.06 -21.43 9.93
N LYS A 123 -8.94 -20.90 9.42
CA LYS A 123 -8.66 -20.77 7.97
C LYS A 123 -8.36 -22.15 7.35
N ASP A 124 -8.70 -22.28 6.06
CA ASP A 124 -8.28 -23.45 5.26
C ASP A 124 -6.75 -23.54 5.24
N GLU A 125 -6.21 -24.77 5.32
CA GLU A 125 -4.78 -25.06 5.34
C GLU A 125 -4.39 -25.80 4.07
N GLY A 126 -3.27 -25.40 3.45
CA GLY A 126 -2.80 -25.97 2.19
C GLY A 126 -1.29 -26.15 2.13
N THR A 127 -0.85 -26.85 1.09
CA THR A 127 0.56 -27.04 0.72
C THR A 127 0.79 -26.51 -0.67
N ILE A 128 1.83 -25.74 -0.90
CA ILE A 128 2.24 -25.33 -2.25
C ILE A 128 2.86 -26.52 -2.95
N THR A 129 2.26 -26.91 -4.08
CA THR A 129 2.72 -28.06 -4.87
C THR A 129 3.65 -27.65 -6.01
N GLU A 130 3.54 -26.40 -6.47
CA GLU A 130 4.31 -25.90 -7.61
C GLU A 130 4.30 -24.37 -7.58
N VAL A 131 5.43 -23.76 -7.94
CA VAL A 131 5.51 -22.32 -8.25
C VAL A 131 5.33 -22.18 -9.75
N LEU A 132 4.24 -21.54 -10.17
CA LEU A 132 3.84 -21.40 -11.57
C LEU A 132 4.57 -20.25 -12.24
N GLU A 133 4.73 -19.13 -11.52
CA GLU A 133 5.40 -17.93 -12.00
C GLU A 133 6.12 -17.25 -10.81
N ARG A 134 7.37 -16.88 -11.05
CA ARG A 134 8.18 -16.16 -10.07
C ARG A 134 7.91 -14.66 -10.12
N ALA A 135 7.59 -14.07 -8.98
CA ALA A 135 7.40 -12.63 -8.86
C ALA A 135 8.73 -11.88 -8.96
N LEU A 136 9.80 -12.45 -8.41
CA LEU A 136 11.11 -11.83 -8.35
C LEU A 136 12.15 -12.67 -9.12
N SER A 137 12.88 -12.02 -10.02
CA SER A 137 14.08 -12.58 -10.68
C SER A 137 15.37 -11.99 -10.13
N ARG A 138 15.27 -10.94 -9.31
CA ARG A 138 16.41 -10.20 -8.75
C ARG A 138 16.13 -9.86 -7.28
N VAL A 139 17.21 -9.73 -6.52
CA VAL A 139 17.15 -9.23 -5.14
C VAL A 139 18.12 -8.06 -4.96
N THR A 140 17.72 -7.10 -4.13
CA THR A 140 18.52 -5.94 -3.76
C THR A 140 18.89 -6.04 -2.29
N GLY A 141 20.12 -5.71 -1.92
CA GLY A 141 20.55 -5.73 -0.53
C GLY A 141 22.01 -5.44 -0.31
N GLU A 142 22.40 -5.41 0.96
CA GLU A 142 23.78 -5.15 1.41
C GLU A 142 24.64 -6.40 1.23
N PHE A 143 25.77 -6.26 0.54
CA PHE A 143 26.74 -7.34 0.41
C PHE A 143 27.60 -7.47 1.67
N VAL A 144 27.72 -8.71 2.16
CA VAL A 144 28.55 -9.09 3.31
C VAL A 144 29.56 -10.13 2.84
N PRO A 145 30.85 -9.80 2.72
CA PRO A 145 31.88 -10.72 2.23
C PRO A 145 32.16 -11.85 3.24
N TYR A 146 32.46 -13.02 2.73
CA TYR A 146 32.95 -14.12 3.53
C TYR A 146 34.48 -14.02 3.70
N ASN A 147 35.00 -14.51 4.84
CA ASN A 147 36.42 -14.70 5.01
C ASN A 147 36.95 -15.84 4.13
N ASP A 148 38.27 -15.87 3.89
CA ASP A 148 38.88 -16.81 2.94
C ASP A 148 38.62 -18.29 3.27
N LYS A 149 38.44 -18.63 4.54
CA LYS A 149 38.13 -19.96 4.97
C LYS A 149 36.69 -20.34 4.55
N LEU A 150 35.72 -19.47 4.79
CA LEU A 150 34.31 -19.67 4.38
C LEU A 150 34.16 -19.71 2.86
N LYS A 151 34.91 -18.85 2.13
CA LYS A 151 34.93 -18.91 0.65
C LYS A 151 35.41 -20.27 0.14
N ALA A 152 36.48 -20.80 0.74
CA ALA A 152 37.02 -22.10 0.35
C ALA A 152 36.10 -23.28 0.71
N GLU A 153 35.38 -23.18 1.82
CA GLU A 153 34.45 -24.24 2.28
C GLU A 153 33.11 -24.21 1.56
N SER A 154 32.55 -23.04 1.26
CA SER A 154 31.22 -22.88 0.69
C SER A 154 31.19 -22.70 -0.84
N GLY A 155 32.27 -22.22 -1.43
CA GLY A 155 32.33 -21.85 -2.85
C GLY A 155 31.70 -20.48 -3.17
N TYR A 156 31.14 -19.77 -2.17
CA TYR A 156 30.51 -18.45 -2.31
C TYR A 156 31.46 -17.33 -1.86
N ILE A 157 31.38 -16.16 -2.51
CA ILE A 157 32.21 -15.00 -2.16
C ILE A 157 31.68 -14.21 -0.97
N GLY A 158 30.36 -14.33 -0.68
CA GLY A 158 29.68 -13.63 0.39
C GLY A 158 28.20 -13.96 0.44
N GLY A 159 27.44 -13.17 1.17
CA GLY A 159 25.98 -13.22 1.21
C GLY A 159 25.40 -11.82 1.02
N ILE A 160 24.14 -11.76 0.57
CA ILE A 160 23.38 -10.53 0.50
C ILE A 160 22.37 -10.51 1.64
N ARG A 161 22.40 -9.44 2.45
CA ARG A 161 21.31 -9.10 3.37
C ARG A 161 20.21 -8.45 2.56
N ILE A 162 19.16 -9.23 2.26
CA ILE A 162 18.10 -8.82 1.35
C ILE A 162 17.28 -7.71 2.01
N GLN A 163 16.94 -6.67 1.25
CA GLN A 163 16.10 -5.54 1.68
C GLN A 163 14.68 -5.60 1.08
N ASN A 164 14.44 -6.50 0.13
CA ASN A 164 13.10 -6.69 -0.43
C ASN A 164 12.09 -7.08 0.65
N LYS A 165 10.96 -6.39 0.69
CA LYS A 165 9.91 -6.62 1.69
C LYS A 165 9.34 -8.04 1.61
N GLY A 166 9.39 -8.74 2.73
CA GLY A 166 8.94 -10.14 2.83
C GLY A 166 10.06 -11.17 2.67
N GLU A 167 11.21 -10.83 2.10
CA GLU A 167 12.36 -11.71 1.89
C GLU A 167 13.54 -11.44 2.86
N GLU A 168 13.39 -10.56 3.83
CA GLU A 168 14.47 -10.14 4.78
C GLU A 168 15.01 -11.32 5.61
N MET A 169 14.25 -12.39 5.76
CA MET A 169 14.68 -13.62 6.42
C MET A 169 15.46 -14.57 5.52
N MET A 170 15.44 -14.35 4.21
CA MET A 170 16.13 -15.19 3.25
C MET A 170 17.61 -14.80 3.16
N THR A 171 18.44 -15.77 2.82
CA THR A 171 19.85 -15.57 2.56
C THR A 171 20.13 -15.82 1.08
N CYS A 172 20.68 -14.83 0.38
CA CYS A 172 21.18 -14.99 -0.97
C CYS A 172 22.71 -15.18 -0.92
N PHE A 173 23.18 -16.37 -1.26
CA PHE A 173 24.60 -16.67 -1.36
C PHE A 173 25.12 -16.18 -2.72
N VAL A 174 26.27 -15.47 -2.71
CA VAL A 174 26.80 -14.82 -3.90
C VAL A 174 27.81 -15.73 -4.59
N LEU A 175 27.52 -16.04 -5.86
CA LEU A 175 28.40 -16.79 -6.76
C LEU A 175 29.63 -15.95 -7.19
N SER A 176 30.73 -16.61 -7.51
CA SER A 176 31.99 -15.94 -7.88
C SER A 176 32.08 -15.50 -9.35
N ASP A 177 31.09 -15.86 -10.17
CA ASP A 177 31.07 -15.58 -11.62
C ASP A 177 30.35 -14.27 -12.00
N GLY A 178 29.96 -13.45 -11.01
CA GLY A 178 29.39 -12.11 -11.16
C GLY A 178 30.38 -10.99 -10.83
N LEU A 179 29.85 -9.78 -10.57
CA LEU A 179 30.63 -8.69 -10.01
C LEU A 179 31.10 -9.04 -8.60
N HIS A 180 32.23 -8.47 -8.20
CA HIS A 180 32.84 -8.69 -6.88
C HIS A 180 32.71 -7.39 -6.04
N PRO A 181 31.58 -7.20 -5.34
CA PRO A 181 31.37 -6.03 -4.51
C PRO A 181 32.25 -6.06 -3.25
N VAL A 182 32.41 -4.88 -2.64
CA VAL A 182 33.07 -4.73 -1.34
C VAL A 182 32.05 -4.71 -0.20
N GLU A 183 32.54 -4.86 1.05
CA GLU A 183 31.67 -4.83 2.24
C GLU A 183 30.88 -3.52 2.34
N GLY A 184 29.58 -3.61 2.62
CA GLY A 184 28.70 -2.45 2.77
C GLY A 184 28.16 -1.88 1.45
N GLU A 185 28.49 -2.45 0.31
CA GLU A 185 27.87 -2.06 -0.95
C GLU A 185 26.47 -2.63 -1.07
N ILE A 186 25.53 -1.79 -1.51
CA ILE A 186 24.20 -2.21 -1.94
C ILE A 186 24.30 -2.73 -3.37
N VAL A 187 23.81 -3.93 -3.58
CA VAL A 187 23.95 -4.66 -4.85
C VAL A 187 22.62 -5.18 -5.35
N ILE A 188 22.53 -5.39 -6.66
CA ILE A 188 21.46 -6.14 -7.33
C ILE A 188 22.05 -7.48 -7.76
N ALA A 189 21.44 -8.57 -7.32
CA ALA A 189 21.81 -9.91 -7.75
C ALA A 189 20.65 -10.57 -8.50
N GLU A 190 20.97 -11.15 -9.65
CA GLU A 190 20.07 -12.04 -10.36
C GLU A 190 20.02 -13.40 -9.65
N ILE A 191 18.80 -13.92 -9.40
CA ILE A 191 18.63 -15.19 -8.70
C ILE A 191 19.02 -16.31 -9.65
N ALA A 192 20.06 -17.07 -9.29
CA ALA A 192 20.52 -18.24 -10.05
C ALA A 192 19.80 -19.51 -9.62
N GLU A 193 19.60 -19.69 -8.32
CA GLU A 193 18.83 -20.81 -7.77
C GLU A 193 17.87 -20.28 -6.72
N TYR A 194 16.59 -20.60 -6.89
CA TYR A 194 15.51 -20.21 -5.97
C TYR A 194 15.46 -21.08 -4.72
N PRO A 195 14.81 -20.63 -3.63
CA PRO A 195 14.55 -21.46 -2.48
C PRO A 195 13.85 -22.77 -2.86
N SER A 196 14.13 -23.84 -2.14
CA SER A 196 13.60 -25.17 -2.37
C SER A 196 12.94 -25.74 -1.11
N LEU A 197 12.27 -26.89 -1.24
CA LEU A 197 11.68 -27.59 -0.07
C LEU A 197 12.73 -27.93 1.00
N ASP A 198 13.95 -28.30 0.57
CA ASP A 198 15.05 -28.66 1.49
C ASP A 198 15.71 -27.40 2.11
N GLN A 199 15.67 -26.28 1.39
CA GLN A 199 16.29 -25.01 1.78
C GLN A 199 15.32 -23.84 1.53
N PRO A 200 14.24 -23.71 2.30
CA PRO A 200 13.15 -22.78 2.01
C PRO A 200 13.48 -21.29 2.23
N LEU A 201 14.63 -20.98 2.83
CA LEU A 201 15.08 -19.59 3.10
C LEU A 201 16.46 -19.30 2.50
N GLN A 202 16.91 -20.10 1.53
CA GLN A 202 18.22 -19.95 0.92
C GLN A 202 18.08 -19.91 -0.60
N MET A 203 18.80 -18.99 -1.22
CA MET A 203 18.92 -18.89 -2.66
C MET A 203 20.37 -18.60 -3.02
N THR A 204 20.73 -18.80 -4.28
CA THR A 204 22.00 -18.34 -4.83
C THR A 204 21.76 -17.23 -5.85
N GLY A 205 22.69 -16.28 -5.93
CA GLY A 205 22.58 -15.17 -6.84
C GLY A 205 23.90 -14.73 -7.41
N ARG A 206 23.82 -14.06 -8.54
CA ARG A 206 24.97 -13.49 -9.26
C ARG A 206 24.82 -11.97 -9.23
N VAL A 207 25.77 -11.28 -8.63
CA VAL A 207 25.75 -9.81 -8.61
C VAL A 207 25.94 -9.28 -10.01
N ILE A 208 24.96 -8.53 -10.50
CA ILE A 208 24.93 -7.94 -11.85
C ILE A 208 25.18 -6.44 -11.83
N GLN A 209 24.93 -5.78 -10.69
CA GLN A 209 25.12 -4.34 -10.54
C GLN A 209 25.45 -3.98 -9.09
N THR A 210 26.33 -3.00 -8.90
CA THR A 210 26.58 -2.33 -7.64
C THR A 210 25.94 -0.94 -7.69
N ILE A 211 25.09 -0.62 -6.72
CA ILE A 211 24.40 0.69 -6.64
C ILE A 211 25.35 1.72 -5.99
N GLY A 212 26.04 1.32 -4.93
CA GLY A 212 26.98 2.15 -4.18
C GLY A 212 27.11 1.68 -2.74
N HIS A 213 27.99 2.34 -1.97
CA HIS A 213 28.11 2.04 -0.54
C HIS A 213 26.86 2.53 0.21
N LYS A 214 26.36 1.76 1.17
CA LYS A 214 25.12 2.05 1.91
C LYS A 214 25.09 3.43 2.59
N ASP A 215 26.27 3.93 3.00
CA ASP A 215 26.40 5.23 3.65
C ASP A 215 26.62 6.39 2.65
N ALA A 216 26.59 6.12 1.35
CA ALA A 216 26.73 7.16 0.33
C ALA A 216 25.38 7.86 0.07
N PRO A 217 25.35 9.20 -0.06
CA PRO A 217 24.13 9.96 -0.26
C PRO A 217 23.29 9.44 -1.43
N GLY A 218 21.97 9.23 -1.19
CA GLY A 218 20.99 8.82 -2.18
C GLY A 218 21.03 7.35 -2.60
N VAL A 219 21.96 6.54 -2.09
CA VAL A 219 22.01 5.09 -2.35
C VAL A 219 20.85 4.36 -1.70
N ASP A 220 20.40 4.81 -0.56
CA ASP A 220 19.21 4.34 0.15
C ASP A 220 17.93 4.44 -0.73
N ILE A 221 17.74 5.59 -1.38
CA ILE A 221 16.61 5.81 -2.29
C ILE A 221 16.76 4.99 -3.58
N LEU A 222 17.98 4.90 -4.13
CA LEU A 222 18.23 4.05 -5.30
C LEU A 222 17.98 2.57 -4.98
N ALA A 223 18.30 2.14 -3.77
CA ALA A 223 17.98 0.77 -3.32
C ALA A 223 16.47 0.52 -3.30
N ILE A 224 15.68 1.47 -2.80
CA ILE A 224 14.20 1.38 -2.82
C ILE A 224 13.68 1.33 -4.25
N LEU A 225 14.15 2.20 -5.15
CA LEU A 225 13.72 2.20 -6.56
C LEU A 225 13.98 0.84 -7.22
N ASN A 226 15.15 0.26 -6.97
CA ASN A 226 15.50 -1.05 -7.52
C ASN A 226 14.72 -2.20 -6.85
N MET A 227 14.43 -2.10 -5.55
CA MET A 227 13.61 -3.07 -4.81
C MET A 227 12.19 -3.18 -5.39
N PHE A 228 11.63 -2.05 -5.84
CA PHE A 228 10.31 -2.00 -6.47
C PHE A 228 10.37 -2.08 -8.01
N ASP A 229 11.53 -2.36 -8.60
CA ASP A 229 11.75 -2.44 -10.05
C ASP A 229 11.24 -1.18 -10.79
N ILE A 230 11.49 0.00 -10.20
CA ILE A 230 11.11 1.31 -10.77
C ILE A 230 12.22 1.79 -11.69
N PRO A 231 11.98 1.96 -13.01
CA PRO A 231 12.97 2.50 -13.93
C PRO A 231 13.29 3.96 -13.58
N HIS A 232 14.53 4.25 -13.20
CA HIS A 232 14.96 5.60 -12.80
C HIS A 232 15.86 6.30 -13.82
N GLU A 233 16.33 5.57 -14.82
CA GLU A 233 17.07 6.10 -15.97
C GLU A 233 16.24 5.90 -17.25
N PHE A 234 16.38 6.80 -18.21
CA PHE A 234 15.76 6.63 -19.53
C PHE A 234 16.74 5.94 -20.48
N PRO A 235 16.26 4.98 -21.30
CA PRO A 235 17.04 4.43 -22.39
C PRO A 235 17.51 5.51 -23.38
N GLU A 236 18.66 5.29 -24.01
CA GLU A 236 19.26 6.23 -24.99
C GLU A 236 18.29 6.55 -26.13
N GLU A 237 17.62 5.54 -26.67
CA GLU A 237 16.61 5.70 -27.73
C GLU A 237 15.45 6.64 -27.35
N VAL A 238 15.09 6.68 -26.05
CA VAL A 238 14.04 7.56 -25.52
C VAL A 238 14.54 8.98 -25.41
N LEU A 239 15.79 9.16 -24.99
CA LEU A 239 16.45 10.46 -24.90
C LEU A 239 16.67 11.06 -26.28
N ASP A 240 17.11 10.26 -27.25
CA ASP A 240 17.29 10.69 -28.63
C ASP A 240 15.97 11.15 -29.25
N GLU A 241 14.89 10.35 -29.09
CA GLU A 241 13.55 10.78 -29.57
C GLU A 241 13.06 12.03 -28.87
N ALA A 242 13.37 12.21 -27.57
CA ALA A 242 13.00 13.41 -26.84
C ALA A 242 13.71 14.65 -27.36
N GLU A 243 14.98 14.52 -27.80
CA GLU A 243 15.73 15.63 -28.40
C GLU A 243 15.16 16.08 -29.77
N GLU A 244 14.50 15.16 -30.49
CA GLU A 244 13.82 15.46 -31.76
C GLU A 244 12.51 16.28 -31.58
N VAL A 245 11.94 16.28 -30.36
CA VAL A 245 10.72 17.04 -30.06
C VAL A 245 11.00 18.54 -30.20
N PRO A 246 10.21 19.28 -31.01
CA PRO A 246 10.39 20.71 -31.22
C PRO A 246 10.26 21.52 -29.92
N GLU A 247 11.07 22.54 -29.75
CA GLU A 247 10.95 23.51 -28.64
C GLU A 247 9.83 24.53 -28.85
N GLN A 248 9.36 24.65 -30.08
CA GLN A 248 8.32 25.61 -30.46
C GLN A 248 7.15 24.89 -31.11
N ILE A 249 5.96 25.47 -30.93
CA ILE A 249 4.73 24.95 -31.51
C ILE A 249 4.76 25.20 -33.02
N ASP A 250 4.37 24.18 -33.81
CA ASP A 250 4.16 24.34 -35.25
C ASP A 250 3.04 25.36 -35.52
N PRO A 251 3.31 26.45 -36.26
CA PRO A 251 2.31 27.43 -36.60
C PRO A 251 1.09 26.86 -37.37
N GLY A 252 1.28 25.78 -38.11
CA GLY A 252 0.19 25.09 -38.80
C GLY A 252 -0.74 24.33 -37.84
N GLU A 253 -0.27 23.93 -36.69
CA GLU A 253 -1.09 23.26 -35.67
C GLU A 253 -1.98 24.23 -34.91
N THR A 254 -1.53 25.46 -34.66
CA THR A 254 -2.32 26.47 -33.96
C THR A 254 -3.64 26.81 -34.67
N GLN A 255 -3.66 26.74 -36.00
CA GLN A 255 -4.86 27.03 -36.81
C GLN A 255 -5.94 25.94 -36.73
N LYS A 256 -5.60 24.77 -36.24
CA LYS A 256 -6.51 23.61 -36.14
C LYS A 256 -7.15 23.44 -34.76
N ARG A 257 -6.84 24.37 -33.85
CA ARG A 257 -7.22 24.30 -32.44
C ARG A 257 -8.09 25.47 -32.02
N ASP A 258 -8.86 25.29 -30.97
CA ASP A 258 -9.55 26.38 -30.31
C ASP A 258 -8.53 27.31 -29.66
N ASP A 259 -8.64 28.62 -29.98
CA ASP A 259 -7.71 29.64 -29.49
C ASP A 259 -8.26 30.30 -28.23
N TYR A 260 -7.69 29.96 -27.08
CA TYR A 260 -8.04 30.55 -25.78
C TYR A 260 -6.95 31.46 -25.21
N ARG A 261 -5.96 31.86 -25.99
CA ARG A 261 -4.86 32.75 -25.54
C ARG A 261 -5.32 34.11 -25.04
N SER A 262 -6.52 34.54 -25.40
CA SER A 262 -7.11 35.81 -24.92
C SER A 262 -7.87 35.65 -23.58
N LEU A 263 -8.03 34.44 -23.06
CA LEU A 263 -8.64 34.22 -21.75
C LEU A 263 -7.60 34.41 -20.65
N LEU A 264 -7.97 35.16 -19.61
CA LEU A 264 -7.15 35.25 -18.41
C LEU A 264 -7.02 33.84 -17.80
N THR A 265 -5.83 33.30 -17.88
CA THR A 265 -5.53 31.87 -17.54
C THR A 265 -4.34 31.81 -16.59
N ILE A 266 -4.45 31.01 -15.56
CA ILE A 266 -3.40 30.85 -14.54
C ILE A 266 -3.12 29.38 -14.26
N THR A 267 -1.88 29.08 -13.86
CA THR A 267 -1.55 27.82 -13.17
C THR A 267 -1.42 28.08 -11.67
N ILE A 268 -1.77 27.10 -10.81
CA ILE A 268 -1.59 27.17 -9.36
C ILE A 268 -1.02 25.85 -8.89
N ASP A 269 0.24 25.85 -8.46
CA ASP A 269 1.00 24.63 -8.16
C ASP A 269 1.86 24.82 -6.90
N GLY A 270 2.60 23.79 -6.51
CA GLY A 270 3.65 23.88 -5.51
C GLY A 270 4.80 24.78 -5.97
N ALA A 271 5.53 25.39 -5.04
CA ALA A 271 6.62 26.31 -5.36
C ALA A 271 7.70 25.70 -6.25
N ASP A 272 8.02 24.41 -6.03
CA ASP A 272 9.08 23.67 -6.71
C ASP A 272 8.60 22.90 -7.96
N ALA A 273 7.29 22.94 -8.27
CA ALA A 273 6.73 22.26 -9.44
C ALA A 273 7.29 22.83 -10.75
N LYS A 274 7.69 21.96 -11.67
CA LYS A 274 8.20 22.29 -13.01
C LYS A 274 7.36 21.71 -14.12
N ASP A 275 6.62 20.66 -13.86
CA ASP A 275 5.76 19.89 -14.73
C ASP A 275 4.29 20.33 -14.57
N LEU A 276 4.01 21.57 -15.02
CA LEU A 276 2.69 22.18 -14.87
C LEU A 276 1.70 21.53 -15.84
N ASP A 277 0.92 20.58 -15.34
CA ASP A 277 -0.05 19.79 -16.12
C ASP A 277 -1.31 20.59 -16.47
N ASP A 278 -1.78 21.46 -15.57
CA ASP A 278 -3.08 22.13 -15.66
C ASP A 278 -3.02 23.63 -15.48
N ALA A 279 -3.89 24.31 -16.23
CA ALA A 279 -4.18 25.72 -16.09
C ALA A 279 -5.70 25.93 -16.06
N ILE A 280 -6.13 26.99 -15.40
CA ILE A 280 -7.55 27.31 -15.21
C ILE A 280 -7.90 28.71 -15.65
N SER A 281 -9.10 28.87 -16.22
CA SER A 281 -9.72 30.15 -16.51
C SER A 281 -11.15 30.18 -16.02
N LEU A 282 -11.64 31.33 -15.58
CA LEU A 282 -13.03 31.49 -15.16
C LEU A 282 -13.56 32.87 -15.64
N ARG A 283 -14.72 32.85 -16.31
CA ARG A 283 -15.40 34.09 -16.71
C ARG A 283 -16.91 34.01 -16.50
N LYS A 284 -17.55 35.15 -16.32
CA LYS A 284 -19.00 35.29 -16.27
C LYS A 284 -19.55 35.45 -17.67
N LEU A 285 -20.53 34.66 -18.05
CA LEU A 285 -21.22 34.75 -19.32
C LEU A 285 -22.38 35.75 -19.25
N GLY A 286 -22.79 36.28 -20.40
CA GLY A 286 -23.88 37.25 -20.50
C GLY A 286 -25.26 36.77 -20.02
N ASN A 287 -25.47 35.46 -19.92
CA ASN A 287 -26.66 34.81 -19.35
C ASN A 287 -26.60 34.66 -17.82
N GLY A 288 -25.50 35.07 -17.18
CA GLY A 288 -25.27 34.95 -15.75
C GLY A 288 -24.68 33.61 -15.30
N HIS A 289 -24.39 32.70 -16.24
CA HIS A 289 -23.65 31.50 -15.96
C HIS A 289 -22.15 31.76 -15.83
N LEU A 290 -21.43 30.79 -15.27
CA LEU A 290 -19.96 30.76 -15.21
C LEU A 290 -19.43 29.82 -16.29
N GLU A 291 -18.38 30.23 -16.98
CA GLU A 291 -17.62 29.34 -17.85
C GLU A 291 -16.27 29.04 -17.18
N LEU A 292 -16.13 27.80 -16.74
CA LEU A 292 -14.88 27.26 -16.18
C LEU A 292 -14.12 26.56 -17.29
N GLY A 293 -12.90 27.03 -17.57
CA GLY A 293 -11.95 26.38 -18.46
C GLY A 293 -10.93 25.59 -17.62
N VAL A 294 -10.79 24.30 -17.91
CA VAL A 294 -9.72 23.43 -17.41
C VAL A 294 -8.88 23.03 -18.61
N HIS A 295 -7.65 23.51 -18.66
CA HIS A 295 -6.74 23.38 -19.79
C HIS A 295 -5.58 22.50 -19.39
N ILE A 296 -5.47 21.34 -20.02
CA ILE A 296 -4.48 20.32 -19.67
C ILE A 296 -3.42 20.22 -20.76
N ALA A 297 -2.16 20.12 -20.38
CA ALA A 297 -1.03 19.93 -21.29
C ALA A 297 -1.30 18.83 -22.31
N ASP A 298 -1.23 19.14 -23.61
CA ASP A 298 -1.51 18.15 -24.66
C ASP A 298 -0.30 17.28 -24.97
N VAL A 299 0.09 16.46 -24.00
CA VAL A 299 1.17 15.48 -24.12
C VAL A 299 0.93 14.52 -25.31
N SER A 300 -0.36 14.23 -25.61
CA SER A 300 -0.74 13.30 -26.67
C SER A 300 -0.39 13.79 -28.08
N TYR A 301 -0.07 15.05 -28.23
CA TYR A 301 0.43 15.61 -29.49
C TYR A 301 1.92 15.26 -29.71
N TYR A 302 2.71 15.36 -28.66
CA TYR A 302 4.16 15.15 -28.71
C TYR A 302 4.56 13.68 -28.57
N VAL A 303 3.86 12.93 -27.71
CA VAL A 303 4.12 11.51 -27.48
C VAL A 303 3.16 10.67 -28.31
N THR A 304 3.65 10.22 -29.46
CA THR A 304 2.83 9.43 -30.41
C THR A 304 2.76 7.96 -29.97
N ALA A 305 1.62 7.32 -30.23
CA ALA A 305 1.43 5.93 -29.84
C ALA A 305 2.44 4.98 -30.53
N GLY A 306 3.11 4.14 -29.75
CA GLY A 306 4.09 3.16 -30.20
C GLY A 306 5.52 3.69 -30.38
N SER A 307 5.77 4.98 -30.12
CA SER A 307 7.12 5.56 -30.09
C SER A 307 7.98 5.02 -28.94
N ALA A 308 9.27 5.31 -28.92
CA ALA A 308 10.14 4.89 -27.83
C ALA A 308 9.72 5.57 -26.50
N ILE A 309 9.40 6.87 -26.55
CA ILE A 309 8.89 7.61 -25.39
C ILE A 309 7.58 7.00 -24.88
N ASP A 310 6.66 6.65 -25.79
CA ASP A 310 5.37 6.05 -25.43
C ASP A 310 5.51 4.70 -24.72
N LYS A 311 6.36 3.83 -25.26
CA LYS A 311 6.62 2.51 -24.67
C LYS A 311 7.22 2.62 -23.27
N GLU A 312 8.18 3.54 -23.10
CA GLU A 312 8.79 3.77 -21.79
C GLU A 312 7.80 4.42 -20.81
N ALA A 313 6.99 5.38 -21.25
CA ALA A 313 5.94 5.98 -20.44
C ALA A 313 4.90 4.94 -20.00
N TRP A 314 4.50 4.01 -20.87
CA TRP A 314 3.61 2.90 -20.54
C TRP A 314 4.22 1.95 -19.50
N LYS A 315 5.51 1.61 -19.65
CA LYS A 315 6.26 0.77 -18.71
C LYS A 315 6.35 1.41 -17.32
N ARG A 316 6.60 2.72 -17.25
CA ARG A 316 6.62 3.50 -16.02
C ARG A 316 5.22 3.66 -15.42
N GLY A 317 4.22 3.92 -16.24
CA GLY A 317 2.81 4.07 -15.91
C GLY A 317 2.49 5.37 -15.16
N THR A 318 3.38 5.82 -14.28
CA THR A 318 3.24 7.07 -13.52
C THR A 318 4.62 7.63 -13.13
N SER A 319 4.70 8.94 -12.85
CA SER A 319 5.84 9.52 -12.13
C SER A 319 5.79 9.08 -10.67
N VAL A 320 6.97 8.97 -10.04
CA VAL A 320 7.13 8.56 -8.64
C VAL A 320 7.75 9.71 -7.86
N TYR A 321 7.08 10.14 -6.78
CA TYR A 321 7.48 11.29 -5.97
C TYR A 321 8.11 10.82 -4.66
N LEU A 322 9.43 10.88 -4.57
CA LEU A 322 10.18 10.50 -3.39
C LEU A 322 10.58 11.74 -2.59
N THR A 323 11.10 11.56 -1.40
CA THR A 323 11.42 12.67 -0.49
C THR A 323 12.48 13.63 -1.02
N ASP A 324 13.44 13.13 -1.80
CA ASP A 324 14.61 13.88 -2.31
C ASP A 324 14.56 14.12 -3.82
N ARG A 325 13.73 13.38 -4.56
CA ARG A 325 13.67 13.41 -6.02
C ARG A 325 12.34 12.97 -6.59
N VAL A 326 12.12 13.34 -7.84
CA VAL A 326 11.02 12.82 -8.67
C VAL A 326 11.62 11.93 -9.76
N VAL A 327 11.08 10.71 -9.91
CA VAL A 327 11.35 9.84 -11.06
C VAL A 327 10.23 10.06 -12.07
N PRO A 328 10.46 10.85 -13.14
CA PRO A 328 9.41 11.27 -14.04
C PRO A 328 8.98 10.16 -15.00
N MET A 329 7.70 10.16 -15.39
CA MET A 329 7.17 9.28 -16.44
C MET A 329 7.72 9.63 -17.83
N LEU A 330 7.94 10.91 -18.08
CA LEU A 330 8.44 11.44 -19.36
C LEU A 330 9.80 12.14 -19.20
N PRO A 331 10.67 12.15 -20.21
CA PRO A 331 11.89 12.93 -20.19
C PRO A 331 11.65 14.41 -19.86
N GLN A 332 12.56 15.02 -19.12
CA GLN A 332 12.42 16.40 -18.63
C GLN A 332 12.25 17.44 -19.74
N ARG A 333 12.77 17.17 -20.95
CA ARG A 333 12.56 18.00 -22.12
C ARG A 333 11.07 18.16 -22.48
N LEU A 334 10.28 17.11 -22.23
CA LEU A 334 8.83 17.18 -22.41
C LEU A 334 8.15 17.66 -21.12
N SER A 335 8.39 16.97 -19.99
CA SER A 335 7.65 17.22 -18.75
C SER A 335 7.87 18.64 -18.18
N ASN A 336 9.10 19.15 -18.22
CA ASN A 336 9.43 20.49 -17.72
C ASN A 336 9.57 21.53 -18.85
N GLY A 337 9.54 21.06 -20.11
CA GLY A 337 9.75 21.87 -21.31
C GLY A 337 8.45 22.21 -22.06
N ILE A 338 8.31 21.64 -23.27
CA ILE A 338 7.24 22.02 -24.21
C ILE A 338 5.84 21.65 -23.71
N CYS A 339 5.69 20.62 -22.88
CA CYS A 339 4.40 20.23 -22.31
C CYS A 339 4.01 21.09 -21.10
N SER A 340 4.97 21.55 -20.30
CA SER A 340 4.70 22.36 -19.10
C SER A 340 4.03 23.68 -19.42
N LEU A 341 2.90 24.00 -18.78
CA LEU A 341 2.09 25.19 -19.04
C LEU A 341 2.70 26.47 -18.41
N GLN A 342 3.93 26.75 -18.78
CA GLN A 342 4.67 27.91 -18.26
C GLN A 342 4.04 29.24 -18.66
N ALA A 343 4.05 30.19 -17.74
CA ALA A 343 3.48 31.51 -17.96
C ALA A 343 4.12 32.27 -19.13
N ASN A 344 3.30 33.06 -19.84
CA ASN A 344 3.69 33.88 -20.99
C ASN A 344 4.25 33.10 -22.18
N GLN A 345 3.90 31.83 -22.31
CA GLN A 345 4.27 31.00 -23.45
C GLN A 345 3.04 30.35 -24.05
N ASP A 346 2.99 30.30 -25.39
CA ASP A 346 1.96 29.54 -26.08
C ASP A 346 2.16 28.07 -25.78
N ARG A 347 1.08 27.36 -25.41
CA ARG A 347 1.10 25.92 -25.09
C ARG A 347 -0.09 25.24 -25.72
N LEU A 348 0.18 24.05 -26.28
CA LEU A 348 -0.88 23.16 -26.76
C LEU A 348 -1.55 22.47 -25.58
N THR A 349 -2.88 22.51 -25.57
CA THR A 349 -3.69 21.94 -24.51
C THR A 349 -4.82 21.06 -25.07
N MET A 350 -5.35 20.21 -24.21
CA MET A 350 -6.65 19.58 -24.32
C MET A 350 -7.55 20.25 -23.29
N SER A 351 -8.51 21.03 -23.73
CA SER A 351 -9.35 21.83 -22.82
C SER A 351 -10.71 21.22 -22.62
N CYS A 352 -11.21 21.31 -21.39
CA CYS A 352 -12.59 21.07 -21.01
C CYS A 352 -13.20 22.40 -20.56
N MET A 353 -13.99 23.01 -21.47
CA MET A 353 -14.74 24.23 -21.21
C MET A 353 -16.11 23.87 -20.71
N MET A 354 -16.50 24.34 -19.51
CA MET A 354 -17.75 23.96 -18.85
C MET A 354 -18.58 25.20 -18.52
N GLU A 355 -19.79 25.28 -19.08
CA GLU A 355 -20.79 26.26 -18.69
C GLU A 355 -21.56 25.77 -17.47
N ILE A 356 -21.46 26.48 -16.37
CA ILE A 356 -22.02 26.09 -15.06
C ILE A 356 -23.09 27.12 -14.66
N ASP A 357 -24.29 26.63 -14.37
CA ASP A 357 -25.33 27.42 -13.73
C ASP A 357 -24.99 27.63 -12.24
N PRO A 358 -24.72 28.87 -11.79
CA PRO A 358 -24.28 29.12 -10.41
C PRO A 358 -25.34 28.78 -9.34
N LYS A 359 -26.64 28.64 -9.72
CA LYS A 359 -27.73 28.34 -8.79
C LYS A 359 -27.85 26.84 -8.55
N SER A 360 -27.83 26.02 -9.60
CA SER A 360 -27.95 24.56 -9.50
C SER A 360 -26.61 23.87 -9.43
N VAL A 361 -25.52 24.59 -9.68
CA VAL A 361 -24.15 24.08 -9.75
C VAL A 361 -24.04 22.90 -10.74
N LYS A 362 -24.85 22.93 -11.81
CA LYS A 362 -24.81 21.90 -12.86
C LYS A 362 -24.03 22.40 -14.06
N VAL A 363 -23.22 21.52 -14.64
CA VAL A 363 -22.68 21.72 -15.96
C VAL A 363 -23.83 21.62 -16.96
N ILE A 364 -24.16 22.73 -17.62
CA ILE A 364 -25.28 22.84 -18.55
C ILE A 364 -24.84 22.53 -19.97
N ASN A 365 -23.64 22.97 -20.31
CA ASN A 365 -23.01 22.75 -21.60
C ASN A 365 -21.50 22.56 -21.40
N TYR A 366 -20.85 21.86 -22.31
CA TYR A 366 -19.39 21.70 -22.26
C TYR A 366 -18.85 21.48 -23.67
N HIS A 367 -17.57 21.84 -23.84
CA HIS A 367 -16.78 21.54 -25.02
C HIS A 367 -15.43 20.94 -24.62
N ILE A 368 -15.06 19.83 -25.24
CA ILE A 368 -13.81 19.09 -24.98
C ILE A 368 -13.07 19.00 -26.30
N GLY A 369 -11.86 19.51 -26.36
CA GLY A 369 -11.07 19.49 -27.60
C GLY A 369 -9.67 20.06 -27.49
N PRO A 370 -8.86 19.82 -28.54
CA PRO A 370 -7.53 20.41 -28.66
C PRO A 370 -7.61 21.93 -28.73
N SER A 371 -6.77 22.60 -27.97
CA SER A 371 -6.76 24.05 -27.87
C SER A 371 -5.33 24.58 -27.76
N ILE A 372 -5.22 25.91 -27.78
CA ILE A 372 -3.99 26.64 -27.49
C ILE A 372 -4.29 27.69 -26.45
N ILE A 373 -3.44 27.80 -25.44
CA ILE A 373 -3.51 28.81 -24.39
C ILE A 373 -2.19 29.58 -24.29
N GLN A 374 -2.24 30.72 -23.64
CA GLN A 374 -1.09 31.38 -23.04
C GLN A 374 -1.45 31.67 -21.58
N SER A 375 -0.78 30.96 -20.63
CA SER A 375 -0.99 31.26 -19.21
C SER A 375 -0.40 32.63 -18.86
N ASP A 376 -1.21 33.48 -18.21
CA ASP A 376 -0.78 34.84 -17.84
C ASP A 376 0.10 34.83 -16.58
N TYR A 377 -0.24 33.97 -15.62
CA TYR A 377 0.46 33.89 -14.32
C TYR A 377 0.69 32.46 -13.88
N ARG A 378 1.92 32.20 -13.38
CA ARG A 378 2.22 31.04 -12.54
C ARG A 378 2.05 31.48 -11.10
N MET A 379 1.03 30.91 -10.42
CA MET A 379 0.76 31.13 -9.01
C MET A 379 1.25 29.93 -8.19
N VAL A 380 1.52 30.16 -6.91
CA VAL A 380 1.78 29.10 -5.94
C VAL A 380 0.64 29.04 -4.92
N TYR A 381 0.35 27.83 -4.41
CA TYR A 381 -0.75 27.62 -3.46
C TYR A 381 -0.71 28.58 -2.28
N ASP A 382 0.46 28.76 -1.66
CA ASP A 382 0.65 29.65 -0.49
C ASP A 382 0.28 31.10 -0.80
N ASP A 383 0.66 31.61 -1.98
CA ASP A 383 0.34 32.97 -2.36
C ASP A 383 -1.16 33.15 -2.62
N VAL A 384 -1.78 32.18 -3.30
CA VAL A 384 -3.23 32.20 -3.54
C VAL A 384 -4.02 32.11 -2.22
N ASN A 385 -3.59 31.27 -1.28
CA ASN A 385 -4.20 31.19 0.04
C ASN A 385 -4.11 32.53 0.78
N LYS A 386 -2.93 33.20 0.79
CA LYS A 386 -2.75 34.53 1.39
C LYS A 386 -3.61 35.59 0.72
N LEU A 387 -3.75 35.53 -0.62
CA LEU A 387 -4.61 36.45 -1.40
C LEU A 387 -6.08 36.32 -1.03
N LEU A 388 -6.58 35.07 -0.97
CA LEU A 388 -7.97 34.77 -0.60
C LEU A 388 -8.29 35.13 0.85
N GLU A 389 -7.33 35.00 1.76
CA GLU A 389 -7.47 35.42 3.15
C GLU A 389 -7.34 36.95 3.35
N GLY A 390 -6.87 37.69 2.36
CA GLY A 390 -6.64 39.13 2.46
C GLY A 390 -5.59 39.57 3.48
N LYS A 391 -4.67 38.66 3.85
CA LYS A 391 -3.66 38.89 4.90
C LYS A 391 -2.42 39.64 4.41
N ASP A 392 -2.14 39.66 3.09
CA ASP A 392 -0.98 40.30 2.51
C ASP A 392 -1.38 41.40 1.52
N LYS A 393 -1.17 42.66 1.93
CA LYS A 393 -1.51 43.83 1.13
C LYS A 393 -0.60 44.00 -0.08
N GLN A 394 0.70 43.70 0.05
CA GLN A 394 1.65 43.85 -1.05
C GLN A 394 1.36 42.85 -2.15
N LEU A 395 1.08 41.60 -1.75
CA LEU A 395 0.68 40.55 -2.66
C LEU A 395 -0.65 40.87 -3.34
N SER A 396 -1.63 41.42 -2.60
CA SER A 396 -2.93 41.84 -3.14
C SER A 396 -2.80 43.00 -4.12
N GLU A 397 -1.90 43.95 -3.90
CA GLU A 397 -1.61 45.05 -4.86
C GLU A 397 -0.92 44.51 -6.12
N LYS A 398 0.03 43.57 -5.98
CA LYS A 398 0.75 42.93 -7.10
C LYS A 398 -0.18 42.17 -8.02
N TYR A 399 -1.15 41.46 -7.48
CA TYR A 399 -2.08 40.58 -8.21
C TYR A 399 -3.52 41.13 -8.22
N ALA A 400 -3.70 42.45 -8.14
CA ALA A 400 -5.01 43.08 -8.06
C ALA A 400 -5.96 42.67 -9.20
N GLU A 401 -5.43 42.45 -10.40
CA GLU A 401 -6.18 42.00 -11.57
C GLU A 401 -6.78 40.60 -11.40
N LEU A 402 -6.07 39.72 -10.69
CA LEU A 402 -6.51 38.32 -10.46
C LEU A 402 -7.55 38.17 -9.35
N LEU A 403 -7.58 39.08 -8.38
CA LEU A 403 -8.44 38.98 -7.19
C LEU A 403 -9.93 38.75 -7.52
N PRO A 404 -10.55 39.46 -8.50
CA PRO A 404 -11.95 39.19 -8.85
C PRO A 404 -12.16 37.71 -9.30
N MET A 405 -11.27 37.20 -10.18
CA MET A 405 -11.35 35.85 -10.69
C MET A 405 -11.09 34.81 -9.57
N LEU A 406 -10.08 35.01 -8.73
CA LEU A 406 -9.78 34.13 -7.61
C LEU A 406 -10.93 34.05 -6.61
N ASN A 407 -11.58 35.14 -6.29
CA ASN A 407 -12.76 35.17 -5.42
C ASN A 407 -13.95 34.42 -6.04
N ASP A 408 -14.21 34.63 -7.36
CA ASP A 408 -15.24 33.87 -8.08
C ASP A 408 -14.91 32.37 -8.13
N MET A 409 -13.66 32.01 -8.33
CA MET A 409 -13.17 30.62 -8.27
C MET A 409 -13.38 30.00 -6.88
N ALA A 410 -13.05 30.72 -5.81
CA ALA A 410 -13.26 30.26 -4.44
C ALA A 410 -14.76 30.02 -4.14
N ALA A 411 -15.62 30.94 -4.60
CA ALA A 411 -17.07 30.81 -4.46
C ALA A 411 -17.63 29.60 -5.25
N LEU A 412 -17.13 29.38 -6.47
CA LEU A 412 -17.51 28.24 -7.30
C LEU A 412 -17.02 26.93 -6.66
N HIS A 413 -15.77 26.88 -6.17
CA HIS A 413 -15.23 25.75 -5.44
C HIS A 413 -16.12 25.35 -4.25
N GLN A 414 -16.50 26.32 -3.40
CA GLN A 414 -17.37 26.06 -2.25
C GLN A 414 -18.70 25.41 -2.71
N SER A 415 -19.30 25.96 -3.76
CA SER A 415 -20.55 25.44 -4.32
C SER A 415 -20.40 24.01 -4.87
N LEU A 416 -19.29 23.72 -5.56
CA LEU A 416 -18.98 22.37 -6.06
C LEU A 416 -18.70 21.39 -4.92
N SER A 417 -17.97 21.80 -3.90
CA SER A 417 -17.70 21.02 -2.71
C SER A 417 -18.98 20.68 -1.95
N ASP A 418 -19.84 21.65 -1.69
CA ASP A 418 -21.13 21.46 -1.05
C ASP A 418 -22.00 20.47 -1.83
N LYS A 419 -22.03 20.58 -3.16
CA LYS A 419 -22.75 19.63 -4.01
C LYS A 419 -22.21 18.22 -3.92
N ARG A 420 -20.90 18.02 -3.93
CA ARG A 420 -20.28 16.68 -3.76
C ARG A 420 -20.59 16.13 -2.38
N HIS A 421 -20.48 16.94 -1.33
CA HIS A 421 -20.83 16.55 0.03
C HIS A 421 -22.31 16.13 0.13
N HIS A 422 -23.25 16.89 -0.44
CA HIS A 422 -24.67 16.52 -0.47
C HIS A 422 -24.93 15.22 -1.23
N ARG A 423 -24.13 14.92 -2.27
CA ARG A 423 -24.21 13.69 -3.04
C ARG A 423 -23.71 12.48 -2.24
N GLY A 424 -22.90 12.70 -1.21
CA GLY A 424 -22.35 11.65 -0.35
C GLY A 424 -20.88 11.34 -0.62
N ALA A 425 -20.12 12.26 -1.24
CA ALA A 425 -18.68 12.10 -1.34
C ALA A 425 -18.05 12.03 0.06
N ILE A 426 -17.19 11.03 0.26
CA ILE A 426 -16.54 10.78 1.55
C ILE A 426 -15.16 11.41 1.49
N ASP A 427 -14.91 12.34 2.41
CA ASP A 427 -13.62 12.96 2.59
C ASP A 427 -12.95 12.38 3.84
N PHE A 428 -11.82 11.69 3.64
CA PHE A 428 -10.97 11.24 4.73
C PHE A 428 -9.83 12.24 4.84
N ASP A 429 -9.97 13.19 5.73
CA ASP A 429 -8.95 14.23 6.00
C ASP A 429 -7.81 13.59 6.81
N THR A 430 -6.92 12.87 6.12
CA THR A 430 -5.72 12.29 6.73
C THR A 430 -4.57 13.29 6.62
N PRO A 431 -3.87 13.60 7.73
CA PRO A 431 -2.71 14.49 7.68
C PRO A 431 -1.59 13.87 6.84
N GLU A 432 -1.09 14.62 5.87
CA GLU A 432 0.07 14.25 5.06
C GLU A 432 1.34 14.85 5.66
N ALA A 433 2.42 14.08 5.69
CA ALA A 433 3.73 14.55 6.12
C ALA A 433 4.53 15.08 4.94
N GLU A 434 5.19 16.20 5.15
CA GLU A 434 6.25 16.70 4.27
C GLU A 434 7.59 16.54 5.00
N ILE A 435 8.48 15.75 4.44
CA ILE A 435 9.81 15.49 5.02
C ILE A 435 10.80 16.44 4.34
N ILE A 436 11.33 17.38 5.10
CA ILE A 436 12.33 18.32 4.64
C ILE A 436 13.71 17.66 4.76
N VAL A 437 14.43 17.57 3.64
CA VAL A 437 15.76 16.95 3.59
C VAL A 437 16.84 17.98 3.24
N ASP A 438 18.09 17.70 3.64
CA ASP A 438 19.26 18.47 3.20
C ASP A 438 19.68 18.06 1.78
N LYS A 439 20.82 18.61 1.31
CA LYS A 439 21.35 18.33 -0.03
C LYS A 439 21.89 16.91 -0.18
N GLU A 440 22.22 16.29 0.91
CA GLU A 440 22.71 14.91 1.01
C GLU A 440 21.53 13.91 1.16
N GLY A 441 20.29 14.41 1.33
CA GLY A 441 19.06 13.61 1.46
C GLY A 441 18.74 13.19 2.90
N HIS A 442 19.44 13.74 3.91
CA HIS A 442 19.16 13.48 5.33
C HIS A 442 17.95 14.31 5.81
N PRO A 443 17.03 13.73 6.60
CA PRO A 443 15.84 14.43 7.08
C PRO A 443 16.21 15.48 8.14
N LEU A 444 15.81 16.73 7.87
CA LEU A 444 15.99 17.85 8.78
C LEU A 444 14.79 18.08 9.66
N ASP A 445 13.58 17.96 9.10
CA ASP A 445 12.31 18.15 9.80
C ASP A 445 11.19 17.37 9.12
N ILE A 446 10.11 17.13 9.90
CA ILE A 446 8.88 16.50 9.39
C ILE A 446 7.72 17.40 9.80
N VAL A 447 7.11 18.04 8.80
CA VAL A 447 6.00 18.97 9.00
C VAL A 447 4.69 18.38 8.48
N VAL A 448 3.57 18.70 9.12
CA VAL A 448 2.25 18.31 8.61
C VAL A 448 1.80 19.35 7.61
N ARG A 449 1.50 18.89 6.40
CA ARG A 449 1.02 19.74 5.32
C ARG A 449 -0.46 20.05 5.53
N GLU A 450 -0.79 21.30 5.70
CA GLU A 450 -2.18 21.78 5.74
C GLU A 450 -2.64 22.11 4.32
N ARG A 451 -3.76 21.52 3.90
CA ARG A 451 -4.40 21.81 2.60
C ARG A 451 -5.29 23.04 2.74
N GLY A 452 -4.87 24.14 2.12
CA GLY A 452 -5.59 25.40 2.11
C GLY A 452 -6.77 25.44 1.12
N THR A 453 -7.36 26.61 0.95
CA THR A 453 -8.46 26.84 0.00
C THR A 453 -8.01 26.67 -1.46
N ALA A 454 -6.78 27.09 -1.78
CA ALA A 454 -6.26 27.01 -3.13
C ALA A 454 -6.11 25.58 -3.64
N GLU A 455 -5.56 24.68 -2.82
CA GLU A 455 -5.41 23.25 -3.15
C GLU A 455 -6.77 22.59 -3.36
N ARG A 456 -7.72 22.82 -2.45
CA ARG A 456 -9.10 22.27 -2.54
C ARG A 456 -9.87 22.86 -3.73
N MET A 457 -9.57 24.10 -4.13
CA MET A 457 -10.17 24.76 -5.28
C MET A 457 -9.72 24.09 -6.58
N ILE A 458 -8.42 23.90 -6.77
CA ILE A 458 -7.87 23.20 -7.94
C ILE A 458 -8.41 21.78 -8.00
N GLU A 459 -8.38 21.03 -6.90
CA GLU A 459 -8.97 19.70 -6.81
C GLU A 459 -10.43 19.68 -7.28
N SER A 460 -11.24 20.66 -6.84
CA SER A 460 -12.66 20.72 -7.23
C SER A 460 -12.85 20.93 -8.73
N PHE A 461 -11.99 21.72 -9.37
CA PHE A 461 -12.06 21.97 -10.81
C PHE A 461 -11.56 20.76 -11.62
N MET A 462 -10.50 20.08 -11.13
CA MET A 462 -10.02 18.84 -11.74
C MET A 462 -11.08 17.73 -11.64
N LEU A 463 -11.73 17.58 -10.49
CA LEU A 463 -12.84 16.64 -10.32
C LEU A 463 -14.00 16.94 -11.27
N ALA A 464 -14.38 18.22 -11.44
CA ALA A 464 -15.45 18.62 -12.36
C ALA A 464 -15.11 18.30 -13.83
N ALA A 465 -13.85 18.52 -14.25
CA ALA A 465 -13.39 18.18 -15.59
C ALA A 465 -13.36 16.66 -15.80
N ASN A 466 -12.79 15.90 -14.84
CA ASN A 466 -12.73 14.44 -14.89
C ASN A 466 -14.13 13.80 -14.97
N GLU A 467 -15.10 14.27 -14.16
CA GLU A 467 -16.50 13.81 -14.23
C GLU A 467 -17.15 14.18 -15.58
N THR A 468 -16.91 15.37 -16.11
CA THR A 468 -17.48 15.84 -17.39
C THR A 468 -16.96 15.02 -18.56
N VAL A 469 -15.65 14.77 -18.62
CA VAL A 469 -15.01 13.94 -19.64
C VAL A 469 -15.54 12.52 -19.57
N ALA A 470 -15.56 11.90 -18.38
CA ALA A 470 -16.08 10.54 -18.20
C ALA A 470 -17.53 10.42 -18.67
N HIS A 471 -18.38 11.38 -18.28
CA HIS A 471 -19.80 11.40 -18.66
C HIS A 471 -20.00 11.43 -20.18
N GLU A 472 -19.20 12.24 -20.91
CA GLU A 472 -19.30 12.35 -22.37
C GLU A 472 -19.10 11.00 -23.06
N PHE A 473 -18.06 10.23 -22.67
CA PHE A 473 -17.74 8.95 -23.30
C PHE A 473 -18.63 7.80 -22.83
N THR A 474 -19.09 7.81 -21.58
CA THR A 474 -20.14 6.91 -21.09
C THR A 474 -21.44 7.10 -21.87
N LYS A 475 -21.88 8.35 -22.06
CA LYS A 475 -23.08 8.71 -22.82
C LYS A 475 -23.02 8.28 -24.30
N ARG A 476 -21.84 8.34 -24.91
CA ARG A 476 -21.62 7.94 -26.32
C ARG A 476 -21.43 6.44 -26.48
N HIS A 477 -21.33 5.65 -25.40
CA HIS A 477 -21.03 4.21 -25.42
C HIS A 477 -19.76 3.89 -26.25
N LEU A 478 -18.72 4.68 -26.03
CA LEU A 478 -17.40 4.49 -26.63
C LEU A 478 -16.46 3.86 -25.64
N PRO A 479 -15.57 2.93 -26.05
CA PRO A 479 -14.52 2.42 -25.18
C PRO A 479 -13.67 3.57 -24.63
N PHE A 480 -13.54 3.65 -23.30
CA PHE A 480 -12.77 4.68 -22.64
C PHE A 480 -12.13 4.14 -21.37
N ILE A 481 -11.06 4.77 -20.89
CA ILE A 481 -10.44 4.37 -19.64
C ILE A 481 -11.08 5.14 -18.50
N TYR A 482 -11.56 4.41 -17.49
CA TYR A 482 -12.22 4.98 -16.30
C TYR A 482 -11.37 4.77 -15.05
N ARG A 483 -11.54 5.64 -14.08
CA ARG A 483 -11.06 5.47 -12.72
C ARG A 483 -12.23 5.05 -11.86
N ILE A 484 -12.26 3.78 -11.48
CA ILE A 484 -13.37 3.20 -10.75
C ILE A 484 -13.02 2.94 -9.29
N HIS A 485 -14.04 2.99 -8.45
CA HIS A 485 -13.97 2.56 -7.07
C HIS A 485 -15.23 1.77 -6.76
N GLU A 486 -15.08 0.46 -6.66
CA GLU A 486 -16.18 -0.46 -6.45
C GLU A 486 -16.86 -0.23 -5.09
N SER A 487 -18.11 -0.65 -4.98
CA SER A 487 -18.78 -0.69 -3.67
C SER A 487 -18.00 -1.60 -2.72
N PRO A 488 -18.01 -1.30 -1.43
CA PRO A 488 -17.42 -2.17 -0.42
C PRO A 488 -17.92 -3.60 -0.54
N ASP A 489 -17.06 -4.55 -0.24
CA ASP A 489 -17.40 -5.96 -0.14
C ASP A 489 -18.46 -6.19 0.95
N ASP A 490 -19.45 -7.07 0.67
CA ASP A 490 -20.61 -7.28 1.55
C ASP A 490 -20.19 -7.83 2.93
N GLU A 491 -19.16 -8.68 3.02
CA GLU A 491 -18.67 -9.23 4.30
C GLU A 491 -17.89 -8.19 5.11
N ARG A 492 -16.98 -7.44 4.46
CA ARG A 492 -16.26 -6.34 5.11
C ARG A 492 -17.21 -5.27 5.61
N MET A 493 -18.22 -4.93 4.80
CA MET A 493 -19.25 -3.96 5.20
C MET A 493 -20.11 -4.50 6.34
N LYS A 494 -20.46 -5.79 6.36
CA LYS A 494 -21.15 -6.42 7.48
C LYS A 494 -20.34 -6.32 8.76
N THR A 495 -19.06 -6.63 8.70
CA THR A 495 -18.14 -6.50 9.84
C THR A 495 -18.09 -5.07 10.36
N PHE A 496 -18.01 -4.08 9.46
CA PHE A 496 -18.09 -2.67 9.83
C PHE A 496 -19.40 -2.31 10.53
N ILE A 497 -20.55 -2.77 9.99
CA ILE A 497 -21.88 -2.50 10.57
C ILE A 497 -21.98 -3.11 11.97
N GLU A 498 -21.58 -4.37 12.14
CA GLU A 498 -21.60 -5.05 13.44
C GLU A 498 -20.72 -4.31 14.45
N PHE A 499 -19.53 -3.87 14.02
CA PHE A 499 -18.65 -3.06 14.85
C PHE A 499 -19.27 -1.71 15.24
N ALA A 500 -19.79 -0.94 14.29
CA ALA A 500 -20.42 0.37 14.54
C ALA A 500 -21.61 0.25 15.52
N GLN A 501 -22.41 -0.81 15.40
CA GLN A 501 -23.52 -1.10 16.32
C GLN A 501 -23.04 -1.31 17.77
N THR A 502 -21.87 -1.90 18.00
CA THR A 502 -21.32 -2.07 19.35
C THR A 502 -20.99 -0.74 20.02
N LEU A 503 -20.73 0.30 19.21
CA LEU A 503 -20.47 1.66 19.66
C LEU A 503 -21.77 2.51 19.74
N GLY A 504 -22.93 1.93 19.41
CA GLY A 504 -24.22 2.63 19.37
C GLY A 504 -24.44 3.46 18.10
N VAL A 505 -23.54 3.33 17.09
CA VAL A 505 -23.67 4.03 15.80
C VAL A 505 -24.51 3.19 14.85
N HIS A 506 -25.53 3.80 14.24
CA HIS A 506 -26.44 3.12 13.32
C HIS A 506 -26.04 3.34 11.86
N VAL A 507 -25.58 2.28 11.20
CA VAL A 507 -25.32 2.29 9.77
C VAL A 507 -26.62 2.04 8.99
N LYS A 508 -27.07 3.04 8.26
CA LYS A 508 -28.26 2.95 7.42
C LYS A 508 -27.94 2.16 6.14
N LYS A 509 -28.95 1.43 5.63
CA LYS A 509 -28.89 0.74 4.34
C LYS A 509 -29.96 1.28 3.42
N THR A 510 -29.57 1.63 2.20
CA THR A 510 -30.49 2.00 1.12
C THR A 510 -30.53 0.83 0.13
N ASP A 511 -31.71 0.29 -0.17
CA ASP A 511 -31.91 -0.89 -1.03
C ASP A 511 -31.07 -2.13 -0.62
N GLY A 512 -30.87 -2.31 0.70
CA GLY A 512 -30.12 -3.44 1.27
C GLY A 512 -28.59 -3.27 1.28
N LYS A 513 -28.06 -2.23 0.65
CA LYS A 513 -26.62 -1.89 0.60
C LYS A 513 -26.36 -0.56 1.32
N VAL A 514 -25.13 -0.38 1.75
CA VAL A 514 -24.66 0.92 2.28
C VAL A 514 -24.21 1.78 1.11
N SER A 515 -24.96 2.85 0.84
CA SER A 515 -24.58 3.82 -0.18
C SER A 515 -23.45 4.73 0.33
N PRO A 516 -22.73 5.45 -0.57
CA PRO A 516 -21.75 6.44 -0.15
C PRO A 516 -22.34 7.46 0.83
N LYS A 517 -23.58 7.91 0.59
CA LYS A 517 -24.26 8.86 1.47
C LYS A 517 -24.62 8.26 2.84
N ASP A 518 -24.97 6.98 2.89
CA ASP A 518 -25.24 6.31 4.16
C ASP A 518 -23.95 6.19 5.00
N LEU A 519 -22.83 5.86 4.36
CA LEU A 519 -21.52 5.79 5.01
C LEU A 519 -21.05 7.16 5.48
N GLN A 520 -21.16 8.20 4.64
CA GLN A 520 -20.86 9.58 5.00
C GLN A 520 -21.65 10.01 6.25
N ASN A 521 -22.97 9.80 6.25
CA ASN A 521 -23.82 10.15 7.40
C ASN A 521 -23.39 9.40 8.68
N THR A 522 -22.93 8.14 8.54
CA THR A 522 -22.41 7.35 9.66
C THR A 522 -21.13 7.95 10.24
N LEU A 523 -20.22 8.41 9.39
CA LEU A 523 -18.98 9.08 9.81
C LEU A 523 -19.27 10.44 10.46
N GLU A 524 -20.23 11.20 9.94
CA GLU A 524 -20.68 12.47 10.50
C GLU A 524 -21.37 12.29 11.86
N GLU A 525 -22.18 11.23 12.05
CA GLU A 525 -22.80 10.89 13.34
C GLU A 525 -21.73 10.55 14.39
N ALA A 526 -20.65 9.90 13.99
CA ALA A 526 -19.54 9.57 14.87
C ALA A 526 -18.61 10.78 15.15
N ALA A 527 -18.66 11.81 14.31
CA ALA A 527 -17.75 12.96 14.42
C ALA A 527 -17.86 13.68 15.77
N GLY A 528 -16.72 13.95 16.40
CA GLY A 528 -16.64 14.60 17.72
C GLY A 528 -16.74 13.64 18.91
N GLU A 529 -17.08 12.38 18.68
CA GLU A 529 -17.07 11.35 19.72
C GLU A 529 -15.67 10.73 19.88
N SER A 530 -15.38 10.19 21.05
CA SER A 530 -14.07 9.57 21.34
C SER A 530 -13.76 8.34 20.46
N TYR A 531 -14.78 7.71 19.88
CA TYR A 531 -14.66 6.56 18.99
C TYR A 531 -14.63 6.94 17.49
N ALA A 532 -14.71 8.22 17.11
CA ALA A 532 -14.67 8.67 15.73
C ALA A 532 -13.44 8.13 14.95
N PRO A 533 -12.21 8.18 15.49
CA PRO A 533 -11.04 7.68 14.76
C PRO A 533 -11.14 6.19 14.41
N VAL A 534 -11.62 5.36 15.33
CA VAL A 534 -11.74 3.92 15.04
C VAL A 534 -12.86 3.63 14.04
N VAL A 535 -13.95 4.39 14.06
CA VAL A 535 -15.03 4.28 13.05
C VAL A 535 -14.51 4.64 11.66
N GLN A 536 -13.70 5.71 11.55
CA GLN A 536 -13.06 6.10 10.28
C GLN A 536 -12.11 5.02 9.75
N VAL A 537 -11.24 4.48 10.61
CA VAL A 537 -10.30 3.39 10.24
C VAL A 537 -11.07 2.15 9.76
N MET A 538 -12.14 1.76 10.47
CA MET A 538 -12.94 0.59 10.09
C MET A 538 -13.73 0.81 8.81
N ALA A 539 -14.27 2.02 8.60
CA ALA A 539 -14.92 2.39 7.35
C ALA A 539 -13.93 2.31 6.18
N LEU A 540 -12.73 2.89 6.33
CA LEU A 540 -11.70 2.85 5.31
C LEU A 540 -11.27 1.41 4.98
N ARG A 541 -11.08 0.55 5.99
CA ARG A 541 -10.75 -0.88 5.81
C ARG A 541 -11.85 -1.68 5.11
N SER A 542 -13.10 -1.25 5.20
CA SER A 542 -14.21 -1.91 4.51
C SER A 542 -14.28 -1.57 3.03
N MET A 543 -13.62 -0.50 2.59
CA MET A 543 -13.63 -0.06 1.20
C MET A 543 -12.71 -0.91 0.33
N GLN A 544 -13.05 -0.97 -0.96
CA GLN A 544 -12.17 -1.47 -2.01
C GLN A 544 -11.11 -0.43 -2.36
N GLN A 545 -10.11 -0.82 -3.13
CA GLN A 545 -9.15 0.14 -3.71
C GLN A 545 -9.67 0.64 -5.05
N ALA A 546 -9.45 1.93 -5.33
CA ALA A 546 -9.70 2.47 -6.65
C ALA A 546 -8.70 1.91 -7.66
N LYS A 547 -9.15 1.63 -8.89
CA LYS A 547 -8.34 1.09 -10.00
C LYS A 547 -8.77 1.68 -11.33
N TYR A 548 -7.98 1.46 -12.37
CA TYR A 548 -8.39 1.78 -13.73
C TYR A 548 -9.14 0.59 -14.35
N ASP A 549 -10.13 0.88 -15.18
CA ASP A 549 -10.95 -0.15 -15.83
C ASP A 549 -11.59 0.39 -17.13
N LEU A 550 -12.01 -0.52 -17.99
CA LEU A 550 -12.81 -0.21 -19.18
C LEU A 550 -14.29 0.09 -18.84
N GLN A 551 -14.81 -0.49 -17.75
CA GLN A 551 -16.23 -0.43 -17.39
C GLN A 551 -16.54 0.78 -16.50
N PRO A 552 -17.53 1.64 -16.85
CA PRO A 552 -17.90 2.82 -16.08
C PRO A 552 -18.83 2.46 -14.90
N ILE A 553 -18.33 1.73 -13.92
CA ILE A 553 -19.14 1.34 -12.75
C ILE A 553 -19.25 2.43 -11.68
N GLY A 554 -18.58 3.57 -11.89
CA GLY A 554 -18.59 4.71 -10.97
C GLY A 554 -17.47 4.69 -9.93
N HIS A 555 -17.48 5.70 -9.07
CA HIS A 555 -16.47 5.86 -8.02
C HIS A 555 -17.13 6.04 -6.65
N TYR A 556 -17.15 4.97 -5.83
CA TYR A 556 -17.86 4.94 -4.55
C TYR A 556 -17.43 6.07 -3.61
N GLY A 557 -16.12 6.25 -3.35
CA GLY A 557 -15.64 7.28 -2.43
C GLY A 557 -16.01 8.71 -2.83
N LEU A 558 -16.02 9.02 -4.14
CA LEU A 558 -16.44 10.32 -4.67
C LEU A 558 -17.97 10.42 -4.87
N ALA A 559 -18.70 9.35 -4.65
CA ALA A 559 -20.12 9.23 -5.02
C ALA A 559 -20.37 9.67 -6.48
N ALA A 560 -19.39 9.48 -7.38
CA ALA A 560 -19.48 9.86 -8.76
C ALA A 560 -20.00 8.70 -9.61
N LYS A 561 -20.96 9.01 -10.52
CA LYS A 561 -21.53 8.02 -11.43
C LYS A 561 -20.55 7.63 -12.53
N ASP A 562 -19.89 8.62 -13.09
CA ASP A 562 -18.89 8.47 -14.16
C ASP A 562 -17.63 9.21 -13.70
N TYR A 563 -16.47 8.57 -13.76
CA TYR A 563 -15.23 9.21 -13.36
C TYR A 563 -14.04 8.65 -14.14
N THR A 564 -13.15 9.51 -14.53
CA THR A 564 -11.88 9.17 -15.19
C THR A 564 -10.78 10.10 -14.68
N HIS A 565 -9.55 9.77 -15.01
CA HIS A 565 -8.44 10.69 -14.91
C HIS A 565 -8.13 11.28 -16.29
N PHE A 566 -8.09 12.61 -16.37
CA PHE A 566 -7.87 13.37 -17.59
C PHE A 566 -6.84 14.51 -17.39
N THR A 567 -6.62 14.92 -16.16
CA THR A 567 -6.02 16.21 -15.79
C THR A 567 -4.51 16.19 -15.57
N SER A 568 -3.81 15.04 -15.72
CA SER A 568 -2.37 14.95 -15.46
C SER A 568 -1.60 14.02 -16.40
N PRO A 569 -1.59 14.26 -17.73
CA PRO A 569 -0.95 13.38 -18.70
C PRO A 569 0.60 13.44 -18.69
N ILE A 570 1.22 14.44 -18.08
CA ILE A 570 2.68 14.48 -17.91
C ILE A 570 3.13 13.38 -16.94
N ARG A 571 2.33 13.12 -15.90
CA ARG A 571 2.71 12.23 -14.82
C ARG A 571 1.87 10.96 -14.69
N ARG A 572 0.79 10.78 -15.48
CA ARG A 572 -0.04 9.56 -15.48
C ARG A 572 -0.34 9.09 -16.89
N TYR A 573 0.01 7.84 -17.20
CA TYR A 573 -0.24 7.26 -18.52
C TYR A 573 -1.73 7.08 -18.87
N PRO A 574 -2.65 6.74 -17.94
CA PRO A 574 -4.09 6.70 -18.24
C PRO A 574 -4.65 8.02 -18.76
N ASP A 575 -4.17 9.15 -18.25
CA ASP A 575 -4.56 10.50 -18.72
C ASP A 575 -4.07 10.73 -20.16
N LEU A 576 -2.83 10.33 -20.46
CA LEU A 576 -2.29 10.39 -21.81
C LEU A 576 -3.11 9.52 -22.78
N LEU A 577 -3.50 8.31 -22.37
CA LEU A 577 -4.39 7.43 -23.14
C LEU A 577 -5.77 8.09 -23.33
N ALA A 578 -6.35 8.69 -22.28
CA ALA A 578 -7.63 9.41 -22.38
C ALA A 578 -7.56 10.54 -23.41
N HIS A 579 -6.50 11.35 -23.42
CA HIS A 579 -6.29 12.41 -24.42
C HIS A 579 -6.20 11.85 -25.85
N ARG A 580 -5.50 10.72 -26.07
CA ARG A 580 -5.42 10.04 -27.37
C ARG A 580 -6.79 9.55 -27.83
N LEU A 581 -7.57 8.96 -26.93
CA LEU A 581 -8.93 8.49 -27.24
C LEU A 581 -9.84 9.68 -27.59
N ILE A 582 -9.79 10.77 -26.84
CA ILE A 582 -10.52 12.00 -27.14
C ILE A 582 -10.18 12.47 -28.56
N ARG A 583 -8.91 12.66 -28.86
CA ARG A 583 -8.41 13.10 -30.17
C ARG A 583 -8.88 12.17 -31.31
N TYR A 584 -8.83 10.86 -31.09
CA TYR A 584 -9.29 9.88 -32.04
C TYR A 584 -10.81 10.02 -32.31
N TYR A 585 -11.63 10.14 -31.28
CA TYR A 585 -13.09 10.19 -31.39
C TYR A 585 -13.61 11.54 -31.93
N LEU A 586 -12.84 12.61 -31.88
CA LEU A 586 -13.18 13.87 -32.51
C LEU A 586 -13.12 13.79 -34.04
N THR A 587 -12.27 12.93 -34.58
CA THR A 587 -12.01 12.84 -36.01
C THR A 587 -12.50 11.52 -36.64
N HIS A 588 -12.75 10.48 -35.85
CA HIS A 588 -13.10 9.13 -36.32
C HIS A 588 -14.33 8.58 -35.58
N LYS A 589 -15.13 7.81 -36.33
CA LYS A 589 -16.18 6.97 -35.76
C LYS A 589 -15.72 5.50 -35.84
N PRO A 590 -15.38 4.86 -34.71
CA PRO A 590 -14.89 3.48 -34.76
C PRO A 590 -15.99 2.52 -35.19
N ASN A 591 -15.64 1.58 -36.08
CA ASN A 591 -16.46 0.42 -36.38
C ASN A 591 -16.37 -0.64 -35.25
N PRO A 592 -17.22 -1.68 -35.23
CA PRO A 592 -17.20 -2.67 -34.15
C PRO A 592 -15.83 -3.30 -33.91
N ALA A 593 -15.13 -3.74 -34.98
CA ALA A 593 -13.79 -4.33 -34.84
C ALA A 593 -12.76 -3.37 -34.20
N LYS A 594 -12.83 -2.07 -34.55
CA LYS A 594 -11.96 -1.06 -33.94
C LYS A 594 -12.34 -0.78 -32.48
N LYS A 595 -13.64 -0.86 -32.13
CA LYS A 595 -14.06 -0.77 -30.73
C LYS A 595 -13.50 -1.93 -29.91
N ASP A 596 -13.54 -3.15 -30.44
CA ASP A 596 -13.01 -4.34 -29.76
C ASP A 596 -11.49 -4.23 -29.57
N GLU A 597 -10.75 -3.78 -30.58
CA GLU A 597 -9.31 -3.52 -30.49
C GLU A 597 -8.99 -2.45 -29.42
N LEU A 598 -9.74 -1.33 -29.42
CA LEU A 598 -9.55 -0.28 -28.42
C LEU A 598 -9.89 -0.78 -27.02
N SER A 599 -10.94 -1.58 -26.85
CA SER A 599 -11.30 -2.17 -25.56
C SER A 599 -10.19 -3.04 -25.01
N GLN A 600 -9.61 -3.93 -25.81
CA GLN A 600 -8.49 -4.79 -25.41
C GLN A 600 -7.27 -3.96 -24.99
N ASN A 601 -6.92 -2.93 -25.76
CA ASN A 601 -5.80 -2.06 -25.42
C ASN A 601 -6.04 -1.28 -24.12
N ILE A 602 -7.27 -0.84 -23.88
CA ILE A 602 -7.65 -0.15 -22.64
C ILE A 602 -7.56 -1.09 -21.45
N GLU A 603 -8.06 -2.33 -21.56
CA GLU A 603 -7.99 -3.33 -20.47
C GLU A 603 -6.54 -3.62 -20.06
N VAL A 604 -5.66 -3.89 -21.04
CA VAL A 604 -4.23 -4.12 -20.80
C VAL A 604 -3.57 -2.89 -20.12
N THR A 605 -3.90 -1.68 -20.61
CA THR A 605 -3.33 -0.45 -20.04
C THR A 605 -3.88 -0.14 -18.65
N ALA A 606 -5.16 -0.41 -18.40
CA ALA A 606 -5.79 -0.21 -17.10
C ALA A 606 -5.16 -1.13 -16.03
N ASP A 607 -4.92 -2.38 -16.35
CA ASP A 607 -4.23 -3.33 -15.47
C ASP A 607 -2.79 -2.89 -15.18
N GLN A 608 -2.02 -2.56 -16.23
CA GLN A 608 -0.65 -2.05 -16.09
C GLN A 608 -0.60 -0.77 -15.24
N ALA A 609 -1.46 0.20 -15.54
CA ALA A 609 -1.51 1.47 -14.79
C ALA A 609 -1.87 1.27 -13.32
N SER A 610 -2.79 0.36 -13.01
CA SER A 610 -3.15 0.04 -11.63
C SER A 610 -2.01 -0.65 -10.87
N LYS A 611 -1.22 -1.51 -11.55
CA LYS A 611 -0.03 -2.15 -10.98
C LYS A 611 1.09 -1.13 -10.72
N THR A 612 1.37 -0.27 -11.69
CA THR A 612 2.44 0.74 -11.58
C THR A 612 2.10 1.81 -10.54
N GLU A 613 0.84 2.21 -10.41
CA GLU A 613 0.38 3.11 -9.36
C GLU A 613 0.61 2.51 -7.96
N ARG A 614 0.20 1.25 -7.74
CA ARG A 614 0.46 0.58 -6.45
C ARG A 614 1.95 0.50 -6.13
N ARG A 615 2.76 0.12 -7.12
CA ARG A 615 4.21 0.07 -7.01
C ARG A 615 4.82 1.42 -6.61
N SER A 616 4.34 2.52 -7.21
CA SER A 616 4.74 3.89 -6.87
C SER A 616 4.38 4.23 -5.42
N VAL A 617 3.13 4.00 -5.03
CA VAL A 617 2.64 4.28 -3.66
C VAL A 617 3.41 3.47 -2.61
N ASP A 618 3.74 2.21 -2.91
CA ASP A 618 4.50 1.37 -1.98
C ASP A 618 5.96 1.87 -1.85
N ALA A 619 6.59 2.31 -2.93
CA ALA A 619 7.93 2.89 -2.91
C ALA A 619 7.97 4.26 -2.18
N GLU A 620 6.95 5.10 -2.38
CA GLU A 620 6.78 6.37 -1.67
C GLU A 620 6.65 6.15 -0.16
N ARG A 621 5.78 5.21 0.25
CA ARG A 621 5.60 4.83 1.67
C ARG A 621 6.87 4.26 2.29
N GLU A 622 7.59 3.45 1.55
CA GLU A 622 8.84 2.84 2.00
C GLU A 622 9.92 3.90 2.23
N THR A 623 10.02 4.87 1.30
CA THR A 623 10.93 6.02 1.41
C THR A 623 10.53 6.91 2.59
N GLU A 624 9.25 7.18 2.75
CA GLU A 624 8.72 7.97 3.88
C GLU A 624 9.03 7.26 5.22
N SER A 625 8.81 5.95 5.30
CA SER A 625 9.11 5.14 6.48
C SER A 625 10.60 5.17 6.82
N LEU A 626 11.48 5.02 5.81
CA LEU A 626 12.93 5.11 5.98
C LEU A 626 13.33 6.47 6.54
N LYS A 627 12.89 7.57 5.92
CA LYS A 627 13.26 8.93 6.31
C LYS A 627 12.68 9.33 7.68
N LYS A 628 11.47 8.88 8.00
CA LYS A 628 10.90 9.04 9.35
C LYS A 628 11.71 8.29 10.40
N THR A 629 12.16 7.08 10.10
CA THR A 629 12.99 6.29 11.02
C THR A 629 14.35 6.95 11.20
N GLU A 630 15.00 7.39 10.12
CA GLU A 630 16.27 8.12 10.15
C GLU A 630 16.17 9.38 11.03
N PHE A 631 15.11 10.18 10.85
CA PHE A 631 14.84 11.37 11.67
C PHE A 631 14.74 11.06 13.16
N MET A 632 14.32 9.86 13.54
CA MET A 632 14.14 9.46 14.93
C MET A 632 15.39 8.84 15.57
N VAL A 633 16.43 8.50 14.82
CA VAL A 633 17.65 7.84 15.35
C VAL A 633 18.30 8.66 16.45
N ASP A 634 18.51 9.96 16.23
CA ASP A 634 19.16 10.86 17.19
C ASP A 634 18.28 11.24 18.39
N LYS A 635 16.99 10.87 18.35
CA LYS A 635 16.00 11.19 19.39
C LYS A 635 15.73 10.01 20.35
N VAL A 636 16.53 8.94 20.24
CA VAL A 636 16.38 7.78 21.13
C VAL A 636 16.58 8.18 22.59
N GLY A 637 15.57 7.89 23.40
CA GLY A 637 15.51 8.25 24.82
C GLY A 637 14.62 9.45 25.14
N GLU A 638 14.17 10.19 24.13
CA GLU A 638 13.24 11.31 24.27
C GLU A 638 11.81 10.85 24.53
N GLU A 639 11.00 11.71 25.12
CA GLU A 639 9.58 11.47 25.44
C GLU A 639 8.69 12.31 24.52
N PHE A 640 7.62 11.69 24.02
CA PHE A 640 6.67 12.31 23.10
C PHE A 640 5.22 12.08 23.55
N ASP A 641 4.36 13.03 23.24
CA ASP A 641 2.92 12.85 23.30
C ASP A 641 2.44 12.34 21.94
N GLY A 642 1.58 11.34 21.94
CA GLY A 642 1.06 10.72 20.73
C GLY A 642 -0.38 10.22 20.90
N ILE A 643 -0.94 9.71 19.82
CA ILE A 643 -2.29 9.13 19.77
C ILE A 643 -2.16 7.69 19.25
N ILE A 644 -2.91 6.77 19.84
CA ILE A 644 -2.97 5.39 19.35
C ILE A 644 -3.64 5.39 17.97
N SER A 645 -2.87 5.05 16.94
CA SER A 645 -3.32 4.97 15.53
C SER A 645 -3.85 3.60 15.16
N SER A 646 -3.31 2.53 15.76
CA SER A 646 -3.75 1.17 15.53
C SER A 646 -3.55 0.28 16.75
N VAL A 647 -4.43 -0.73 16.89
CA VAL A 647 -4.34 -1.74 17.95
C VAL A 647 -4.33 -3.12 17.30
N THR A 648 -3.35 -3.94 17.66
CA THR A 648 -3.14 -5.29 17.11
C THR A 648 -2.89 -6.30 18.24
N LYS A 649 -2.91 -7.59 17.90
CA LYS A 649 -2.60 -8.65 18.88
C LYS A 649 -1.16 -8.64 19.40
N PHE A 650 -0.24 -7.96 18.72
CA PHE A 650 1.17 -7.86 19.14
C PHE A 650 1.52 -6.50 19.76
N GLY A 651 0.57 -5.56 19.84
CA GLY A 651 0.79 -4.27 20.50
C GLY A 651 -0.06 -3.15 19.94
N ILE A 652 0.30 -1.93 20.31
CA ILE A 652 -0.33 -0.69 19.84
C ILE A 652 0.66 0.11 19.00
N PHE A 653 0.17 0.72 17.94
CA PHE A 653 0.91 1.73 17.19
C PHE A 653 0.53 3.11 17.71
N VAL A 654 1.53 3.95 17.87
CA VAL A 654 1.37 5.32 18.37
C VAL A 654 1.90 6.29 17.33
N GLN A 655 1.04 7.20 16.89
CA GLN A 655 1.38 8.27 15.96
C GLN A 655 1.66 9.56 16.74
N LEU A 656 2.79 10.18 16.45
CA LEU A 656 3.19 11.48 16.98
C LEU A 656 2.52 12.62 16.17
N ALA A 657 2.60 13.85 16.70
CA ALA A 657 2.03 15.02 16.05
C ALA A 657 2.61 15.30 14.64
N ASN A 658 3.85 14.91 14.40
CA ASN A 658 4.52 15.00 13.10
C ASN A 658 4.30 13.76 12.20
N THR A 659 3.27 12.97 12.47
CA THR A 659 2.91 11.74 11.71
C THR A 659 3.88 10.57 11.79
N VAL A 660 4.97 10.67 12.56
CA VAL A 660 5.84 9.51 12.85
C VAL A 660 5.05 8.47 13.64
N GLU A 661 5.10 7.23 13.20
CA GLU A 661 4.41 6.11 13.86
C GLU A 661 5.42 5.09 14.39
N GLY A 662 5.19 4.56 15.58
CA GLY A 662 6.02 3.53 16.17
C GLY A 662 5.22 2.54 17.00
N LEU A 663 5.80 1.36 17.22
CA LEU A 663 5.19 0.23 17.92
C LEU A 663 5.52 0.25 19.42
N VAL A 664 4.50 0.16 20.26
CA VAL A 664 4.63 -0.33 21.62
C VAL A 664 4.24 -1.80 21.61
N HIS A 665 5.25 -2.69 21.63
CA HIS A 665 5.00 -4.11 21.65
C HIS A 665 4.28 -4.55 22.93
N ILE A 666 3.34 -5.49 22.84
CA ILE A 666 2.52 -5.94 23.97
C ILE A 666 3.35 -6.44 25.17
N SER A 667 4.55 -6.97 24.92
CA SER A 667 5.46 -7.39 25.99
C SER A 667 6.07 -6.22 26.78
N ASN A 668 5.96 -4.99 26.27
CA ASN A 668 6.45 -3.76 26.90
C ASN A 668 5.35 -3.04 27.69
N LEU A 669 4.11 -3.56 27.63
CA LEU A 669 3.01 -3.17 28.51
C LEU A 669 3.16 -3.97 29.83
N ASP A 670 4.03 -3.51 30.73
CA ASP A 670 4.49 -4.25 31.90
C ASP A 670 3.62 -4.05 33.16
N ASP A 671 2.52 -3.32 33.03
CA ASP A 671 1.55 -3.04 34.11
C ASP A 671 0.48 -4.14 34.24
N ASP A 672 0.19 -4.90 33.17
CA ASP A 672 -0.77 -6.00 33.17
C ASP A 672 -0.50 -7.01 32.05
N TYR A 673 -1.30 -8.07 32.02
CA TYR A 673 -1.43 -9.00 30.91
C TYR A 673 -2.56 -8.50 30.00
N TYR A 674 -2.26 -8.18 28.73
CA TYR A 674 -3.22 -7.62 27.81
C TYR A 674 -3.73 -8.66 26.83
N ASN A 675 -5.07 -8.74 26.68
CA ASN A 675 -5.77 -9.58 25.73
C ASN A 675 -6.31 -8.71 24.58
N TYR A 676 -6.04 -9.10 23.35
CA TYR A 676 -6.58 -8.43 22.17
C TYR A 676 -8.02 -8.89 21.92
N VAL A 677 -8.94 -7.94 21.81
CA VAL A 677 -10.35 -8.17 21.49
C VAL A 677 -10.59 -7.73 20.05
N ASP A 678 -10.53 -8.68 19.13
CA ASP A 678 -10.57 -8.45 17.68
C ASP A 678 -11.81 -7.66 17.24
N LYS A 679 -13.01 -8.04 17.73
CA LYS A 679 -14.28 -7.37 17.41
C LYS A 679 -14.33 -5.88 17.77
N HIS A 680 -13.50 -5.42 18.70
CA HIS A 680 -13.46 -4.05 19.17
C HIS A 680 -12.17 -3.33 18.85
N MET A 681 -11.17 -4.04 18.31
CA MET A 681 -9.83 -3.53 18.05
C MET A 681 -9.21 -2.83 19.29
N ILE A 682 -9.29 -3.49 20.45
CA ILE A 682 -8.79 -2.98 21.73
C ILE A 682 -7.89 -3.99 22.42
N LEU A 683 -6.96 -3.50 23.23
CA LEU A 683 -6.26 -4.32 24.23
C LEU A 683 -6.88 -4.08 25.59
N VAL A 684 -7.20 -5.17 26.30
CA VAL A 684 -7.82 -5.12 27.64
C VAL A 684 -6.91 -5.83 28.63
N GLY A 685 -6.53 -5.15 29.69
CA GLY A 685 -5.75 -5.70 30.80
C GLY A 685 -6.57 -6.68 31.63
N GLU A 686 -6.00 -7.86 31.91
CA GLU A 686 -6.69 -8.96 32.58
C GLU A 686 -7.00 -8.65 34.08
N HIS A 687 -6.11 -7.93 34.76
CA HIS A 687 -6.22 -7.64 36.19
C HIS A 687 -6.62 -6.18 36.48
N THR A 688 -6.08 -5.24 35.69
CA THR A 688 -6.32 -3.80 35.87
C THR A 688 -7.61 -3.34 35.22
N GLY A 689 -8.06 -4.05 34.16
CA GLY A 689 -9.15 -3.61 33.31
C GLY A 689 -8.80 -2.38 32.46
N ASN A 690 -7.53 -1.97 32.39
CA ASN A 690 -7.09 -0.88 31.52
C ASN A 690 -7.36 -1.25 30.07
N ILE A 691 -7.79 -0.26 29.28
CA ILE A 691 -8.13 -0.47 27.88
C ILE A 691 -7.32 0.51 27.03
N TYR A 692 -6.67 0.00 25.96
CA TYR A 692 -6.06 0.83 24.91
C TYR A 692 -6.92 0.77 23.66
N ARG A 693 -7.30 1.94 23.13
CA ARG A 693 -8.17 2.12 21.95
C ARG A 693 -7.51 3.02 20.92
N ILE A 694 -7.89 2.85 19.67
CA ILE A 694 -7.55 3.81 18.61
C ILE A 694 -8.13 5.18 18.98
N GLY A 695 -7.31 6.23 18.89
CA GLY A 695 -7.66 7.60 19.26
C GLY A 695 -7.30 8.00 20.69
N ASP A 696 -6.95 7.06 21.59
CA ASP A 696 -6.55 7.40 22.95
C ASP A 696 -5.20 8.13 22.95
N PRO A 697 -5.09 9.26 23.70
CA PRO A 697 -3.81 9.95 23.87
C PRO A 697 -2.90 9.16 24.80
N VAL A 698 -1.64 9.05 24.43
CA VAL A 698 -0.61 8.35 25.22
C VAL A 698 0.69 9.14 25.21
N ARG A 699 1.45 9.04 26.33
CA ARG A 699 2.81 9.54 26.39
C ARG A 699 3.79 8.39 26.26
N VAL A 700 4.70 8.50 25.32
CA VAL A 700 5.64 7.44 24.96
C VAL A 700 7.08 7.92 25.04
N LYS A 701 7.99 7.00 25.26
CA LYS A 701 9.43 7.19 25.17
C LYS A 701 9.96 6.41 23.98
N LEU A 702 10.78 7.04 23.16
CA LEU A 702 11.47 6.35 22.05
C LEU A 702 12.57 5.44 22.61
N VAL A 703 12.47 4.16 22.33
CA VAL A 703 13.42 3.13 22.80
C VAL A 703 14.40 2.74 21.72
N LYS A 704 13.93 2.65 20.47
CA LYS A 704 14.72 2.21 19.31
C LYS A 704 14.19 2.86 18.04
N ALA A 705 15.11 3.28 17.20
CA ALA A 705 14.86 3.57 15.78
C ALA A 705 15.90 2.79 14.97
N ASP A 706 15.44 1.95 14.05
CA ASP A 706 16.26 1.02 13.29
C ASP A 706 16.00 1.21 11.80
N THR A 707 16.90 1.87 11.12
CA THR A 707 16.80 2.19 9.70
C THR A 707 16.87 0.96 8.79
N ASP A 708 17.55 -0.11 9.21
CA ASP A 708 17.64 -1.36 8.43
C ASP A 708 16.29 -2.07 8.35
N SER A 709 15.58 -2.14 9.48
CA SER A 709 14.24 -2.75 9.56
C SER A 709 13.09 -1.72 9.43
N ARG A 710 13.42 -0.43 9.36
CA ARG A 710 12.48 0.69 9.33
C ARG A 710 11.46 0.65 10.48
N GLN A 711 11.95 0.26 11.67
CA GLN A 711 11.13 0.09 12.86
C GLN A 711 11.44 1.14 13.90
N ILE A 712 10.37 1.70 14.46
CA ILE A 712 10.41 2.64 15.58
C ILE A 712 9.69 1.97 16.74
N ASP A 713 10.40 1.76 17.85
CA ASP A 713 9.86 1.14 19.06
C ASP A 713 9.68 2.17 20.16
N PHE A 714 8.49 2.20 20.70
CA PHE A 714 8.12 3.04 21.84
C PHE A 714 7.85 2.22 23.11
N GLU A 715 7.91 2.90 24.23
CA GLU A 715 7.53 2.41 25.57
C GLU A 715 6.56 3.41 26.20
N ILE A 716 5.45 2.94 26.79
CA ILE A 716 4.49 3.85 27.46
C ILE A 716 5.06 4.37 28.76
N ILE A 717 4.91 5.68 28.98
CA ILE A 717 5.27 6.35 30.24
C ILE A 717 4.04 6.40 31.12
N ASN A 718 3.99 5.51 32.14
CA ASN A 718 2.96 5.54 33.17
C ASN A 718 3.27 6.57 34.24
N PRO A 719 2.43 7.60 34.44
CA PRO A 719 2.69 8.67 35.47
C PRO A 719 2.78 8.15 36.91
N GLU A 720 2.16 7.00 37.21
CA GLU A 720 2.17 6.42 38.55
C GLU A 720 3.49 5.78 38.98
N LYS A 721 4.42 5.51 38.09
CA LYS A 721 5.73 4.94 38.43
C LYS A 721 6.78 5.96 38.88
N LYS A 722 6.56 7.26 38.69
CA LYS A 722 7.52 8.32 39.12
C LYS A 722 7.61 8.55 40.64
N THR A 723 6.69 8.03 41.43
CA THR A 723 6.64 8.29 42.90
C THR A 723 7.34 7.24 43.77
N LYS A 724 7.93 6.17 43.23
CA LYS A 724 8.58 5.09 44.02
C LYS A 724 10.13 5.09 44.02
N LYS A 725 10.80 6.09 43.46
CA LYS A 725 12.28 6.10 43.36
C LYS A 725 12.99 7.29 43.97
N THR A 726 12.45 7.99 44.96
CA THR A 726 13.25 8.95 45.75
C THR A 726 12.75 9.03 47.18
N ASN A 727 13.22 8.14 48.03
CA ASN A 727 13.47 8.47 49.46
C ASN A 727 14.33 7.35 50.09
N SER A 728 15.62 7.40 49.83
CA SER A 728 16.64 6.85 50.72
C SER A 728 17.71 7.90 50.94
N GLN A 729 17.42 8.86 51.88
CA GLN A 729 18.49 9.67 52.47
C GLN A 729 19.37 8.79 53.36
N PRO A 730 20.69 8.98 53.38
CA PRO A 730 21.59 8.27 54.27
C PRO A 730 21.43 8.83 55.70
N LYS A 731 20.96 8.01 56.63
CA LYS A 731 21.05 8.33 58.07
C LYS A 731 22.50 8.28 58.51
N LYS A 732 22.97 9.43 59.01
CA LYS A 732 24.21 9.56 59.78
C LYS A 732 24.13 8.69 61.05
N THR A 733 25.16 7.94 61.27
CA THR A 733 25.44 7.19 62.49
C THR A 733 25.91 8.12 63.57
N ASP A 734 25.25 8.10 64.75
CA ASP A 734 25.84 8.48 66.03
C ASP A 734 25.83 7.31 67.02
N HIS A 735 26.98 7.09 67.61
CA HIS A 735 27.30 6.05 68.58
C HIS A 735 26.50 6.23 69.88
N LYS A 736 26.01 5.13 70.46
CA LYS A 736 26.29 4.71 71.83
C LYS A 736 25.62 3.37 72.18
N GLY A 737 26.42 2.49 72.59
CA GLY A 737 26.57 1.37 73.46
C GLY A 737 25.33 0.73 74.11
N ASN A 738 25.29 -0.56 74.10
CA ASN A 738 25.36 -1.58 75.12
C ASN A 738 24.63 -2.85 74.82
N ASN A 739 25.42 -3.93 74.83
CA ASN A 739 25.20 -5.30 75.34
C ASN A 739 23.77 -5.88 75.48
N ILE A 740 23.59 -7.06 75.00
CA ILE A 740 23.54 -8.38 75.68
C ILE A 740 22.79 -9.40 74.84
N GLN A 741 23.52 -10.52 74.57
CA GLN A 741 23.15 -11.96 74.42
C GLN A 741 21.86 -12.37 73.71
N GLY A 742 22.06 -13.31 72.74
CA GLY A 742 21.28 -14.52 72.82
C GLY A 742 20.91 -15.16 71.46
N HIS A 743 21.61 -16.23 71.17
CA HIS A 743 21.18 -17.43 70.43
C HIS A 743 21.22 -17.53 68.92
N LYS A 744 22.14 -18.39 68.56
CA LYS A 744 22.30 -19.13 67.29
C LYS A 744 21.01 -19.80 66.80
N LYS A 745 20.77 -19.83 65.51
CA LYS A 745 20.67 -21.06 64.67
C LYS A 745 20.41 -20.76 63.18
N HIS A 746 21.31 -21.35 62.39
CA HIS A 746 21.13 -21.92 61.03
C HIS A 746 20.37 -21.17 59.92
N SER A 747 21.11 -20.83 58.87
CA SER A 747 20.70 -21.30 57.53
C SER A 747 21.85 -21.26 56.52
N LYS A 748 22.30 -22.40 56.12
CA LYS A 748 23.01 -22.66 54.90
C LYS A 748 21.94 -22.83 53.80
N LYS A 749 21.79 -21.89 52.87
CA LYS A 749 21.16 -22.13 51.54
C LYS A 749 21.17 -20.79 50.70
N ALA A 750 22.31 -20.42 50.19
CA ALA A 750 22.38 -19.38 49.15
C ALA A 750 23.72 -19.38 48.39
N LYS A 751 24.17 -20.53 47.90
CA LYS A 751 25.40 -20.57 47.06
C LYS A 751 25.35 -21.50 45.84
N LYS A 752 24.16 -21.99 45.40
CA LYS A 752 24.07 -22.92 44.27
C LYS A 752 23.48 -22.37 42.97
N ASN A 753 22.95 -21.13 42.94
CA ASN A 753 22.28 -20.62 41.74
C ASN A 753 23.07 -19.64 40.86
N LYS A 754 24.31 -19.29 41.24
CA LYS A 754 25.13 -18.41 40.37
C LYS A 754 25.93 -19.12 39.27
N HIS A 755 26.09 -20.46 39.36
CA HIS A 755 26.86 -21.24 38.37
C HIS A 755 26.05 -21.72 37.15
N LYS A 756 24.72 -21.82 37.28
CA LYS A 756 23.88 -22.27 36.14
C LYS A 756 23.58 -21.18 35.09
N LYS A 757 23.66 -19.90 35.45
CA LYS A 757 23.44 -18.77 34.50
C LYS A 757 24.64 -18.49 33.58
N LYS A 758 25.87 -18.82 34.01
CA LYS A 758 27.07 -18.62 33.16
C LYS A 758 27.20 -19.69 32.03
N HIS A 759 26.73 -20.91 32.28
CA HIS A 759 26.76 -21.95 31.25
C HIS A 759 25.69 -21.79 30.16
N LYS A 760 24.54 -21.14 30.46
CA LYS A 760 23.50 -20.91 29.46
C LYS A 760 23.85 -19.77 28.49
N LYS A 761 24.63 -18.78 28.95
CA LYS A 761 25.12 -17.70 28.06
C LYS A 761 26.25 -18.14 27.12
N GLN A 762 27.06 -19.11 27.52
CA GLN A 762 28.10 -19.69 26.63
C GLN A 762 27.52 -20.66 25.60
N LYS A 763 26.44 -21.40 25.90
CA LYS A 763 25.78 -22.26 24.93
C LYS A 763 25.05 -21.46 23.84
N ASN A 764 24.43 -20.34 24.20
CA ASN A 764 23.76 -19.48 23.21
C ASN A 764 24.75 -18.70 22.32
N LYS A 765 25.96 -18.36 22.82
CA LYS A 765 27.00 -17.75 21.96
C LYS A 765 27.60 -18.79 20.98
N LYS A 766 27.76 -20.05 21.37
CA LYS A 766 28.21 -21.11 20.45
C LYS A 766 27.15 -21.46 19.39
N ASN A 767 25.87 -21.45 19.73
CA ASN A 767 24.81 -21.70 18.75
C ASN A 767 24.59 -20.51 17.78
N PHE A 768 24.92 -19.29 18.18
CA PHE A 768 24.85 -18.13 17.28
C PHE A 768 26.01 -18.09 16.26
N VAL A 769 27.19 -18.59 16.65
CA VAL A 769 28.33 -18.71 15.74
C VAL A 769 28.15 -19.86 14.76
N ILE A 770 27.47 -20.96 15.17
CA ILE A 770 27.18 -22.09 14.27
C ILE A 770 26.05 -21.76 13.26
N ARG A 771 25.14 -20.83 13.57
CA ARG A 771 24.13 -20.33 12.60
C ARG A 771 24.65 -19.30 11.60
N LYS A 772 25.86 -18.77 11.80
CA LYS A 772 26.56 -17.93 10.81
C LYS A 772 27.46 -18.74 9.85
N ALA A 773 27.54 -20.05 10.02
CA ALA A 773 28.41 -20.94 9.24
C ALA A 773 27.68 -22.16 8.62
N LYS A 774 26.34 -22.15 8.57
CA LYS A 774 25.55 -23.13 7.79
C LYS A 774 24.35 -22.44 7.19
#